data_44db78ea9702235e3cb2c8c62e7d3212
#
_entry.id   44db78ea9702235e3cb2c8c62e7d3212
#
_cell.length_a   1.000
_cell.length_b   1.000
_cell.length_c   1.000
_cell.angle_alpha   90.00
_cell.angle_beta   90.00
_cell.angle_gamma   90.00
#
_symmetry.space_group_name_H-M   'P 1'
#
loop_
_entity.id
_entity.type
_entity.pdbx_description
1 polymer ?
#
loop_
_entity_poly.entity_id
_entity_poly.type
_entity_poly.pdbx_seq_one_letter_code
_entity_poly.pdbx_strand_id
1 'polypeptide(L)'
;MRTLINQLPLALTFSLYCLISFISVAQTPMISDSPEGTRDGITILSGTSVILQLRAPSKQFIHVKGDFNSFVSNNTSLMHVSQDGNYHWIQIDGLSPGIYYRYYYRVDGTLDIADPYSELILDSWEDNSIPQNHFPGMPTYPSGQASSHVSTFRTDSPYFLWTDYTFQSPPQDQLVIYECLVRDFDSGSVYQDVIDRLDYLEYMGFNAIELMPVSEFEGNLSWGYNPNFRFAPDKYYGPKSKLKELVNKCHERGIAVIMDIVPNHSFGTDPLVRLYQDSDGMASNDNPWFNPIASHPFSPGYDFNHENPWVKEYWKRVFEFWLSEYHLDGYRIDLSKGLTQVYSGSNVNYWNQFDQSRIDILFDYWNDIQANHPGTFLILEHLGNNDEEKVLADGGFMIWGKMTYGFAQSTMGYEGNFDYGSWQNRGYNWPNLVTYMESHDEERVAFDLQQFGNASGDYDTKSFPVAMERLKMANAFLLTIPGPKMIWQWSELGYDVSLFDCGDGTSSEECKLSEKPEHWGDLDIPERLSLAKTISTLAHLKQSQPCFSSYDFNLNCSGTGKLIHLYSPEQNAVLVGNFDVTTLDIVPSFPHVGVWYDHFSGEVITVSDPNSSITFAPGEWHLYLDTQLPIPDTNGSLPILTNSGCMDEGAVNYDPVVVFDNGTCQYSVTLRLDMGDVALDPSGPHVAGSFQNWDSAANPMVLESDNSYSFVMIETVGTQIDYKFLNGNTWLQEENVPSACGTSNGLGGYNRFFIVDQNISEIPIHCFSECYECGGPGYCGPGTYWDNTSELCLPESISPLCPEDLDGDNYVAVGDLLLLLSAFGSL
;
A
#
# COMPACT_ATOMS: atom_id res chain seq x y z
N MET A 1 16.32 -67.71 60.58
CA MET A 1 16.13 -67.43 62.01
C MET A 1 15.02 -66.40 62.17
N ARG A 2 13.86 -66.89 62.52
CA ARG A 2 13.07 -66.51 63.68
C ARG A 2 12.68 -65.04 63.68
N THR A 3 11.41 -64.75 63.34
CA THR A 3 10.19 -64.79 64.10
C THR A 3 9.94 -63.57 64.97
N LEU A 4 8.90 -62.84 64.72
CA LEU A 4 7.61 -62.65 65.45
C LEU A 4 6.97 -61.36 65.04
N ILE A 5 5.94 -61.30 64.34
CA ILE A 5 4.48 -61.22 64.70
C ILE A 5 4.19 -60.22 65.84
N ASN A 6 3.45 -59.17 65.52
CA ASN A 6 2.18 -58.71 66.19
C ASN A 6 1.58 -57.52 65.47
N GLN A 7 0.52 -57.66 64.85
CA GLN A 7 -0.92 -57.42 65.04
C GLN A 7 -1.29 -55.97 65.45
N LEU A 8 -1.83 -55.24 64.37
CA LEU A 8 -3.07 -54.50 64.25
C LEU A 8 -3.44 -53.34 65.24
N PRO A 9 -4.24 -52.30 64.79
CA PRO A 9 -5.37 -52.37 63.85
C PRO A 9 -5.54 -51.32 62.80
N LEU A 10 -6.41 -51.67 61.85
CA LEU A 10 -6.98 -50.81 60.81
C LEU A 10 -7.58 -49.54 61.40
N ALA A 11 -7.20 -48.40 60.87
CA ALA A 11 -8.02 -47.20 60.84
C ALA A 11 -8.36 -46.90 59.37
N LEU A 12 -9.60 -47.16 58.98
CA LEU A 12 -10.23 -46.67 57.77
C LEU A 12 -10.31 -45.15 57.85
N THR A 13 -9.45 -44.48 57.15
CA THR A 13 -9.67 -43.04 56.77
C THR A 13 -10.33 -43.01 55.39
N PHE A 14 -11.64 -42.83 55.41
CA PHE A 14 -12.41 -42.41 54.21
C PHE A 14 -11.92 -41.00 53.80
N SER A 15 -11.06 -40.91 52.79
CA SER A 15 -10.85 -39.67 52.08
C SER A 15 -12.02 -39.45 51.17
N LEU A 16 -12.90 -38.57 51.61
CA LEU A 16 -14.01 -38.03 50.81
C LEU A 16 -13.38 -37.09 49.77
N TYR A 17 -13.03 -37.61 48.59
CA TYR A 17 -12.77 -36.79 47.45
C TYR A 17 -14.08 -36.11 47.04
N CYS A 18 -14.28 -34.85 47.44
CA CYS A 18 -15.25 -33.97 46.84
C CYS A 18 -14.90 -33.81 45.35
N LEU A 19 -15.49 -34.63 44.51
CA LEU A 19 -15.62 -34.31 43.08
C LEU A 19 -16.54 -33.07 43.01
N ILE A 20 -15.89 -31.88 42.96
CA ILE A 20 -16.56 -30.68 42.47
C ILE A 20 -16.67 -30.89 40.95
N SER A 21 -17.77 -31.50 40.54
CA SER A 21 -18.23 -31.40 39.15
C SER A 21 -18.50 -29.91 38.91
N PHE A 22 -17.62 -29.24 38.24
CA PHE A 22 -17.98 -27.98 37.59
C PHE A 22 -19.10 -28.32 36.61
N ILE A 23 -20.33 -28.11 37.03
CA ILE A 23 -21.46 -28.01 36.11
C ILE A 23 -21.16 -26.75 35.34
N SER A 24 -20.55 -26.91 34.18
CA SER A 24 -20.55 -25.87 33.15
C SER A 24 -22.04 -25.63 32.86
N VAL A 25 -22.60 -24.57 33.44
CA VAL A 25 -23.88 -24.07 32.98
C VAL A 25 -23.65 -23.69 31.54
N ALA A 26 -24.20 -24.46 30.63
CA ALA A 26 -24.16 -24.13 29.21
C ALA A 26 -24.74 -22.73 29.05
N GLN A 27 -23.88 -21.76 28.68
CA GLN A 27 -24.33 -20.40 28.44
C GLN A 27 -25.11 -20.44 27.12
N THR A 28 -26.44 -20.29 27.24
CA THR A 28 -27.31 -20.31 26.05
C THR A 28 -27.42 -18.88 25.51
N PRO A 29 -26.88 -18.60 24.34
CA PRO A 29 -27.02 -17.28 23.71
C PRO A 29 -28.49 -17.00 23.39
N MET A 30 -28.85 -15.73 23.40
CA MET A 30 -30.17 -15.29 22.94
C MET A 30 -30.21 -15.44 21.41
N ILE A 31 -31.29 -16.00 20.88
CA ILE A 31 -31.52 -16.10 19.45
C ILE A 31 -32.23 -14.84 18.98
N SER A 32 -31.53 -14.05 18.15
CA SER A 32 -32.04 -12.81 17.56
C SER A 32 -31.16 -12.38 16.42
N ASP A 33 -31.76 -11.95 15.30
CA ASP A 33 -31.01 -11.36 14.20
C ASP A 33 -30.44 -10.02 14.60
N SER A 34 -29.31 -9.65 13.99
CA SER A 34 -28.69 -8.33 14.15
C SER A 34 -29.59 -7.24 13.52
N PRO A 35 -29.48 -5.99 13.98
CA PRO A 35 -30.17 -4.86 13.33
C PRO A 35 -29.89 -4.79 11.83
N GLU A 36 -30.84 -4.29 11.07
CA GLU A 36 -30.70 -4.07 9.63
C GLU A 36 -29.50 -3.15 9.36
N GLY A 37 -28.74 -3.44 8.32
CA GLY A 37 -27.51 -2.73 7.95
C GLY A 37 -26.24 -3.19 8.70
N THR A 38 -26.36 -4.14 9.67
CA THR A 38 -25.19 -4.74 10.30
C THR A 38 -24.45 -5.65 9.30
N ARG A 39 -23.12 -5.57 9.34
CA ARG A 39 -22.24 -6.43 8.53
C ARG A 39 -21.18 -7.10 9.39
N ASP A 40 -20.57 -8.15 8.88
CA ASP A 40 -19.46 -8.84 9.56
C ASP A 40 -18.33 -7.87 9.95
N GLY A 41 -17.69 -8.11 11.09
CA GLY A 41 -16.75 -7.20 11.72
C GLY A 41 -17.46 -6.12 12.53
N ILE A 42 -17.00 -4.89 12.44
CA ILE A 42 -17.53 -3.74 13.18
C ILE A 42 -18.51 -2.93 12.34
N THR A 43 -19.62 -2.54 12.95
CA THR A 43 -20.56 -1.52 12.44
C THR A 43 -20.64 -0.40 13.48
N ILE A 44 -20.17 0.79 13.15
CA ILE A 44 -20.22 1.97 14.01
C ILE A 44 -21.62 2.56 13.93
N LEU A 45 -22.34 2.61 15.07
CA LEU A 45 -23.68 3.22 15.14
C LEU A 45 -23.61 4.70 15.52
N SER A 46 -22.64 5.05 16.37
CA SER A 46 -22.35 6.41 16.82
C SER A 46 -20.96 6.48 17.47
N GLY A 47 -20.52 7.67 17.86
CA GLY A 47 -19.27 7.83 18.65
C GLY A 47 -19.26 7.10 20.00
N THR A 48 -20.39 6.56 20.44
CA THR A 48 -20.50 5.87 21.76
C THR A 48 -21.04 4.44 21.66
N SER A 49 -21.33 3.92 20.45
CA SER A 49 -21.97 2.61 20.27
C SER A 49 -21.54 1.95 18.96
N VAL A 50 -21.26 0.64 19.05
CA VAL A 50 -20.92 -0.20 17.90
C VAL A 50 -21.67 -1.52 17.96
N ILE A 51 -21.79 -2.20 16.80
CA ILE A 51 -22.14 -3.62 16.73
C ILE A 51 -20.90 -4.38 16.26
N LEU A 52 -20.59 -5.48 16.95
CA LEU A 52 -19.61 -6.47 16.50
C LEU A 52 -20.37 -7.70 16.01
N GLN A 53 -20.08 -8.17 14.82
CA GLN A 53 -20.67 -9.37 14.23
C GLN A 53 -19.58 -10.27 13.65
N LEU A 54 -19.70 -11.57 13.92
CA LEU A 54 -18.83 -12.61 13.42
C LEU A 54 -19.65 -13.72 12.73
N ARG A 55 -19.33 -14.03 11.50
CA ARG A 55 -19.87 -15.20 10.79
C ARG A 55 -19.14 -16.45 11.28
N ALA A 56 -19.83 -17.25 12.08
CA ALA A 56 -19.26 -18.42 12.75
C ALA A 56 -20.29 -19.55 12.87
N PRO A 57 -20.74 -20.14 11.75
CA PRO A 57 -21.73 -21.23 11.79
C PRO A 57 -21.24 -22.41 12.62
N SER A 58 -22.19 -23.11 13.23
CA SER A 58 -21.97 -24.29 14.08
C SER A 58 -21.21 -24.04 15.38
N LYS A 59 -20.83 -22.81 15.72
CA LYS A 59 -20.28 -22.46 17.04
C LYS A 59 -21.41 -22.34 18.05
N GLN A 60 -21.17 -22.84 19.28
CA GLN A 60 -22.23 -22.92 20.29
C GLN A 60 -22.47 -21.56 20.94
N PHE A 61 -21.39 -20.84 21.30
CA PHE A 61 -21.48 -19.52 21.92
C PHE A 61 -20.17 -18.77 21.75
N ILE A 62 -20.27 -17.45 21.68
CA ILE A 62 -19.10 -16.56 21.55
C ILE A 62 -19.23 -15.45 22.59
N HIS A 63 -18.13 -15.17 23.27
CA HIS A 63 -17.98 -13.99 24.10
C HIS A 63 -17.07 -12.97 23.41
N VAL A 64 -17.46 -11.71 23.43
CA VAL A 64 -16.53 -10.64 23.12
C VAL A 64 -15.83 -10.18 24.40
N LYS A 65 -14.50 -10.11 24.35
CA LYS A 65 -13.66 -9.67 25.47
C LYS A 65 -12.84 -8.48 25.04
N GLY A 66 -12.90 -7.38 25.78
CA GLY A 66 -12.20 -6.16 25.42
C GLY A 66 -12.11 -5.15 26.55
N ASP A 67 -11.52 -4.00 26.25
CA ASP A 67 -11.35 -2.89 27.21
C ASP A 67 -12.69 -2.45 27.81
N PHE A 68 -13.76 -2.43 27.02
CA PHE A 68 -15.10 -2.02 27.43
C PHE A 68 -15.77 -2.96 28.47
N ASN A 69 -15.22 -4.16 28.71
CA ASN A 69 -15.72 -5.10 29.73
C ASN A 69 -14.58 -5.69 30.56
N SER A 70 -13.40 -5.06 30.59
CA SER A 70 -12.21 -5.50 31.32
C SER A 70 -11.80 -6.94 30.98
N PHE A 71 -12.02 -7.38 29.74
CA PHE A 71 -11.73 -8.71 29.22
C PHE A 71 -12.40 -9.87 29.98
N VAL A 72 -13.58 -9.63 30.59
CA VAL A 72 -14.30 -10.61 31.38
C VAL A 72 -15.37 -11.31 30.54
N SER A 73 -15.40 -12.66 30.61
CA SER A 73 -16.52 -13.45 30.07
C SER A 73 -17.66 -13.51 31.08
N ASN A 74 -18.79 -12.93 30.73
CA ASN A 74 -20.03 -12.98 31.56
C ASN A 74 -21.27 -12.86 30.65
N ASN A 75 -22.45 -12.76 31.22
CA ASN A 75 -23.69 -12.67 30.42
C ASN A 75 -23.76 -11.39 29.55
N THR A 76 -23.06 -10.32 29.91
CA THR A 76 -23.07 -9.07 29.14
C THR A 76 -22.06 -9.08 28.01
N SER A 77 -21.14 -10.04 27.98
CA SER A 77 -20.18 -10.25 26.90
C SER A 77 -20.58 -11.38 25.94
N LEU A 78 -21.68 -12.12 26.28
CA LEU A 78 -22.20 -13.21 25.45
C LEU A 78 -22.93 -12.65 24.24
N MET A 79 -22.49 -13.04 23.05
CA MET A 79 -23.09 -12.59 21.80
C MET A 79 -24.42 -13.28 21.52
N HIS A 80 -25.35 -12.59 20.88
CA HIS A 80 -26.56 -13.15 20.30
C HIS A 80 -26.23 -14.06 19.13
N VAL A 81 -27.12 -15.00 18.81
CA VAL A 81 -27.01 -15.86 17.60
C VAL A 81 -28.16 -15.54 16.67
N SER A 82 -27.90 -15.38 15.37
CA SER A 82 -28.94 -15.20 14.36
C SER A 82 -29.89 -16.40 14.29
N GLN A 83 -31.10 -16.21 13.74
CA GLN A 83 -32.11 -17.27 13.65
C GLN A 83 -31.65 -18.44 12.76
N ASP A 84 -30.81 -18.18 11.75
CA ASP A 84 -30.19 -19.19 10.88
C ASP A 84 -28.96 -19.87 11.50
N GLY A 85 -28.46 -19.35 12.65
CA GLY A 85 -27.30 -19.88 13.36
C GLY A 85 -25.95 -19.55 12.72
N ASN A 86 -25.91 -18.68 11.72
CA ASN A 86 -24.68 -18.38 10.98
C ASN A 86 -23.87 -17.24 11.58
N TYR A 87 -24.51 -16.32 12.29
CA TYR A 87 -23.89 -15.11 12.82
C TYR A 87 -23.99 -15.03 14.34
N HIS A 88 -22.93 -14.53 14.94
CA HIS A 88 -22.90 -14.09 16.33
C HIS A 88 -22.71 -12.59 16.37
N TRP A 89 -23.51 -11.86 17.14
CA TRP A 89 -23.44 -10.41 17.19
C TRP A 89 -23.71 -9.84 18.58
N ILE A 90 -23.18 -8.65 18.85
CA ILE A 90 -23.42 -7.93 20.11
C ILE A 90 -23.31 -6.42 19.88
N GLN A 91 -24.17 -5.65 20.54
CA GLN A 91 -24.05 -4.20 20.61
C GLN A 91 -23.23 -3.82 21.85
N ILE A 92 -22.28 -2.93 21.70
CA ILE A 92 -21.46 -2.37 22.77
C ILE A 92 -21.78 -0.89 22.86
N ASP A 93 -22.26 -0.45 24.03
CA ASP A 93 -22.62 0.94 24.32
C ASP A 93 -21.70 1.54 25.38
N GLY A 94 -21.73 2.88 25.53
CA GLY A 94 -20.97 3.60 26.55
C GLY A 94 -19.50 3.79 26.21
N LEU A 95 -19.15 3.71 24.92
CA LEU A 95 -17.82 3.96 24.42
C LEU A 95 -17.52 5.49 24.41
N SER A 96 -16.26 5.84 24.27
CA SER A 96 -15.78 7.22 24.14
C SER A 96 -15.05 7.37 22.80
N PRO A 97 -15.33 8.43 22.02
CA PRO A 97 -14.54 8.77 20.86
C PRO A 97 -13.07 9.04 21.22
N GLY A 98 -12.16 8.90 20.26
CA GLY A 98 -10.73 9.17 20.44
C GLY A 98 -9.93 8.06 21.09
N ILE A 99 -10.56 6.98 21.49
CA ILE A 99 -9.91 5.87 22.20
C ILE A 99 -9.85 4.63 21.31
N TYR A 100 -8.69 3.99 21.26
CA TYR A 100 -8.56 2.65 20.71
C TYR A 100 -9.08 1.63 21.73
N TYR A 101 -10.10 0.88 21.33
CA TYR A 101 -10.63 -0.25 22.09
C TYR A 101 -10.04 -1.53 21.54
N ARG A 102 -9.41 -2.33 22.44
CA ARG A 102 -8.80 -3.62 22.11
C ARG A 102 -9.79 -4.72 22.46
N TYR A 103 -9.94 -5.72 21.57
CA TYR A 103 -10.87 -6.83 21.80
C TYR A 103 -10.48 -8.09 21.03
N TYR A 104 -11.08 -9.20 21.45
CA TYR A 104 -11.02 -10.48 20.76
C TYR A 104 -12.27 -11.30 21.06
N TYR A 105 -12.50 -12.32 20.25
CA TYR A 105 -13.59 -13.28 20.47
C TYR A 105 -13.08 -14.51 21.19
N ARG A 106 -13.81 -14.97 22.23
CA ARG A 106 -13.63 -16.28 22.85
C ARG A 106 -14.73 -17.20 22.38
N VAL A 107 -14.42 -18.14 21.51
CA VAL A 107 -15.31 -19.09 20.85
C VAL A 107 -15.38 -20.37 21.70
N ASP A 108 -16.59 -20.84 21.98
CA ASP A 108 -16.89 -22.07 22.72
C ASP A 108 -16.08 -22.23 24.04
N GLY A 109 -15.73 -21.09 24.63
CA GLY A 109 -15.04 -20.99 25.92
C GLY A 109 -13.53 -21.29 25.90
N THR A 110 -12.97 -21.71 24.78
CA THR A 110 -11.57 -22.19 24.70
C THR A 110 -10.72 -21.53 23.64
N LEU A 111 -11.27 -21.15 22.49
CA LEU A 111 -10.53 -20.60 21.38
C LEU A 111 -10.61 -19.06 21.39
N ASP A 112 -9.44 -18.40 21.44
CA ASP A 112 -9.33 -16.95 21.31
C ASP A 112 -8.87 -16.59 19.89
N ILE A 113 -9.64 -15.71 19.21
CA ILE A 113 -9.34 -15.21 17.86
C ILE A 113 -9.57 -13.70 17.79
N ALA A 114 -8.79 -13.03 16.97
CA ALA A 114 -9.08 -11.66 16.57
C ALA A 114 -10.26 -11.60 15.58
N ASP A 115 -10.75 -10.41 15.33
CA ASP A 115 -11.77 -10.19 14.30
C ASP A 115 -11.11 -10.21 12.90
N PRO A 116 -11.56 -11.06 11.98
CA PRO A 116 -11.00 -11.14 10.63
C PRO A 116 -11.20 -9.87 9.79
N TYR A 117 -12.04 -8.93 10.23
CA TYR A 117 -12.33 -7.66 9.56
C TYR A 117 -11.67 -6.45 10.26
N SER A 118 -10.75 -6.69 11.19
CA SER A 118 -10.08 -5.61 11.92
C SER A 118 -9.05 -4.90 11.06
N GLU A 119 -8.99 -3.57 11.19
CA GLU A 119 -8.07 -2.70 10.45
C GLU A 119 -6.73 -2.46 11.18
N LEU A 120 -6.58 -2.94 12.40
CA LEU A 120 -5.32 -2.92 13.15
C LEU A 120 -5.32 -4.07 14.14
N ILE A 121 -4.28 -4.88 14.05
CA ILE A 121 -4.07 -6.07 14.86
C ILE A 121 -2.86 -5.89 15.77
N LEU A 122 -3.01 -6.28 17.01
CA LEU A 122 -1.94 -6.30 18.00
C LEU A 122 -1.56 -7.74 18.33
N ASP A 123 -0.27 -7.97 18.53
CA ASP A 123 0.25 -9.24 19.00
C ASP A 123 1.32 -9.05 20.11
N SER A 124 1.59 -10.10 20.87
CA SER A 124 2.56 -10.04 21.97
C SER A 124 3.98 -10.43 21.58
N TRP A 125 4.15 -10.90 20.34
CA TRP A 125 5.43 -11.44 19.89
C TRP A 125 6.28 -10.40 19.16
N GLU A 126 5.66 -9.67 18.22
CA GLU A 126 6.33 -8.79 17.28
C GLU A 126 6.16 -7.30 17.58
N ASP A 127 5.01 -6.89 18.18
CA ASP A 127 4.72 -5.46 18.44
C ASP A 127 5.83 -4.74 19.21
N ASN A 128 6.47 -5.42 20.16
CA ASN A 128 7.53 -4.82 20.99
C ASN A 128 8.83 -4.54 20.21
N SER A 129 9.00 -5.14 19.04
CA SER A 129 10.16 -4.95 18.17
C SER A 129 9.95 -3.86 17.12
N ILE A 130 8.71 -3.37 16.96
CA ILE A 130 8.39 -2.26 16.06
C ILE A 130 8.97 -0.97 16.64
N PRO A 131 9.84 -0.25 15.92
CA PRO A 131 10.36 1.03 16.34
C PRO A 131 9.22 2.04 16.56
N GLN A 132 9.29 2.82 17.62
CA GLN A 132 8.23 3.77 17.97
C GLN A 132 7.95 4.82 16.88
N ASN A 133 8.95 5.17 16.08
CA ASN A 133 8.82 6.09 14.96
C ASN A 133 8.13 5.47 13.74
N HIS A 134 8.03 4.14 13.62
CA HIS A 134 7.29 3.49 12.54
C HIS A 134 5.78 3.71 12.72
N PHE A 135 5.28 3.53 13.94
CA PHE A 135 3.88 3.75 14.26
C PHE A 135 3.73 4.58 15.54
N PRO A 136 3.86 5.91 15.48
CA PRO A 136 3.64 6.77 16.64
C PRO A 136 2.23 6.61 17.20
N GLY A 137 2.12 6.37 18.51
CA GLY A 137 0.83 6.21 19.17
C GLY A 137 0.11 4.87 18.94
N MET A 138 0.81 3.84 18.47
CA MET A 138 0.26 2.49 18.36
C MET A 138 -0.26 2.02 19.73
N PRO A 139 -1.49 1.47 19.81
CA PRO A 139 -2.01 0.91 21.06
C PRO A 139 -1.13 -0.25 21.53
N THR A 140 -0.92 -0.37 22.83
CA THR A 140 -0.14 -1.47 23.39
C THR A 140 -0.95 -2.75 23.51
N TYR A 141 -0.33 -3.89 23.26
CA TYR A 141 -0.95 -5.20 23.46
C TYR A 141 -1.40 -5.39 24.92
N PRO A 142 -2.62 -5.92 25.21
CA PRO A 142 -3.15 -6.07 26.57
C PRO A 142 -2.54 -7.29 27.29
N SER A 143 -1.26 -7.23 27.63
CA SER A 143 -0.52 -8.30 28.27
C SER A 143 -1.19 -8.82 29.55
N GLY A 144 -1.28 -10.14 29.70
CA GLY A 144 -1.95 -10.81 30.82
C GLY A 144 -3.48 -10.86 30.70
N GLN A 145 -4.09 -10.22 29.71
CA GLN A 145 -5.53 -10.26 29.44
C GLN A 145 -5.87 -11.01 28.15
N ALA A 146 -4.93 -11.08 27.22
CA ALA A 146 -4.99 -11.84 25.97
C ALA A 146 -3.75 -12.71 25.82
N SER A 147 -3.84 -13.73 24.96
CA SER A 147 -2.76 -14.66 24.62
C SER A 147 -2.69 -14.99 23.11
N SER A 148 -3.46 -14.30 22.30
CA SER A 148 -3.50 -14.41 20.84
C SER A 148 -3.60 -13.01 20.23
N HIS A 149 -3.67 -12.88 18.92
CA HIS A 149 -3.90 -11.60 18.25
C HIS A 149 -5.13 -10.89 18.82
N VAL A 150 -5.07 -9.58 18.88
CA VAL A 150 -6.10 -8.70 19.44
C VAL A 150 -6.46 -7.64 18.42
N SER A 151 -7.73 -7.54 18.12
CA SER A 151 -8.28 -6.51 17.25
C SER A 151 -8.40 -5.17 17.95
N THR A 152 -8.36 -4.10 17.19
CA THR A 152 -8.62 -2.76 17.70
C THR A 152 -9.67 -2.03 16.87
N PHE A 153 -10.38 -1.10 17.50
CA PHE A 153 -11.21 -0.13 16.80
C PHE A 153 -11.27 1.20 17.54
N ARG A 154 -11.68 2.24 16.78
CA ARG A 154 -12.11 3.54 17.31
C ARG A 154 -13.51 3.83 16.79
N THR A 155 -14.30 4.58 17.55
CA THR A 155 -15.65 5.01 17.14
C THR A 155 -15.64 6.32 16.33
N ASP A 156 -14.51 7.01 16.32
CA ASP A 156 -14.21 8.20 15.52
C ASP A 156 -12.92 7.95 14.74
N SER A 157 -13.01 7.50 13.53
CA SER A 157 -11.82 7.45 12.68
C SER A 157 -11.49 8.88 12.23
N PRO A 158 -10.25 9.36 12.44
CA PRO A 158 -9.85 10.64 11.88
C PRO A 158 -10.09 10.64 10.36
N TYR A 159 -10.75 11.67 9.88
CA TYR A 159 -10.94 11.84 8.46
C TYR A 159 -9.58 12.11 7.80
N PHE A 160 -9.25 11.36 6.76
CA PHE A 160 -8.09 11.66 5.93
C PHE A 160 -8.54 12.60 4.80
N LEU A 161 -7.88 13.74 4.68
CA LEU A 161 -8.18 14.71 3.64
C LEU A 161 -7.48 14.29 2.35
N TRP A 162 -8.22 13.71 1.44
CA TRP A 162 -7.73 13.40 0.10
C TRP A 162 -7.65 14.67 -0.75
N THR A 163 -6.57 14.79 -1.54
CA THR A 163 -6.36 15.88 -2.49
C THR A 163 -6.31 15.39 -3.94
N ASP A 164 -6.55 14.13 -4.15
CA ASP A 164 -6.43 13.39 -5.41
C ASP A 164 -7.62 13.50 -6.37
N TYR A 165 -8.59 14.34 -6.08
CA TYR A 165 -9.85 14.50 -6.84
C TYR A 165 -9.69 14.89 -8.33
N THR A 166 -8.50 15.32 -8.75
CA THR A 166 -8.16 15.59 -10.16
C THR A 166 -7.34 14.49 -10.81
N PHE A 167 -6.91 13.50 -10.04
CA PHE A 167 -6.11 12.41 -10.55
C PHE A 167 -6.92 11.57 -11.55
N GLN A 168 -6.25 11.13 -12.58
CA GLN A 168 -6.76 10.17 -13.56
C GLN A 168 -5.68 9.13 -13.80
N SER A 169 -6.03 7.87 -13.62
CA SER A 169 -5.10 6.77 -13.85
C SER A 169 -4.55 6.80 -15.28
N PRO A 170 -3.26 6.53 -15.47
CA PRO A 170 -2.63 6.48 -16.79
C PRO A 170 -3.33 5.47 -17.72
N PRO A 171 -3.24 5.64 -19.06
CA PRO A 171 -3.71 4.64 -20.01
C PRO A 171 -3.02 3.30 -19.78
N GLN A 172 -3.80 2.21 -19.75
CA GLN A 172 -3.31 0.86 -19.43
C GLN A 172 -2.16 0.39 -20.32
N ASP A 173 -2.18 0.70 -21.60
CA ASP A 173 -1.14 0.33 -22.58
C ASP A 173 0.15 1.17 -22.46
N GLN A 174 0.11 2.26 -21.70
CA GLN A 174 1.25 3.16 -21.45
C GLN A 174 1.86 2.96 -20.05
N LEU A 175 1.35 2.03 -19.24
CA LEU A 175 1.87 1.78 -17.91
C LEU A 175 3.35 1.38 -17.95
N VAL A 176 4.13 2.05 -17.11
CA VAL A 176 5.48 1.68 -16.72
C VAL A 176 5.46 1.53 -15.20
N ILE A 177 5.31 0.28 -14.77
CA ILE A 177 5.06 -0.10 -13.39
C ILE A 177 6.40 -0.28 -12.68
N TYR A 178 6.53 0.28 -11.49
CA TYR A 178 7.64 0.01 -10.57
C TYR A 178 7.17 -0.95 -9.48
N GLU A 179 7.63 -2.20 -9.52
CA GLU A 179 7.36 -3.17 -8.46
C GLU A 179 8.22 -2.84 -7.23
N CYS A 180 7.60 -2.67 -6.07
CA CYS A 180 8.22 -2.11 -4.88
C CYS A 180 7.95 -2.95 -3.64
N LEU A 181 9.02 -3.39 -2.99
CA LEU A 181 8.98 -3.97 -1.64
C LEU A 181 9.34 -2.88 -0.63
N VAL A 182 8.35 -2.40 0.14
CA VAL A 182 8.53 -1.33 1.14
C VAL A 182 9.65 -1.67 2.13
N ARG A 183 9.76 -2.93 2.56
CA ARG A 183 10.77 -3.41 3.50
C ARG A 183 12.22 -3.11 3.07
N ASP A 184 12.52 -3.32 1.78
CA ASP A 184 13.88 -3.24 1.24
C ASP A 184 14.10 -1.94 0.41
N PHE A 185 13.13 -1.02 0.38
CA PHE A 185 13.20 0.15 -0.49
C PHE A 185 14.14 1.25 0.01
N ASP A 186 14.17 1.48 1.31
CA ASP A 186 15.15 2.36 1.98
C ASP A 186 15.38 1.85 3.42
N SER A 187 16.35 2.40 4.10
CA SER A 187 16.83 1.96 5.41
C SER A 187 15.80 2.04 6.55
N GLY A 188 14.71 2.79 6.38
CA GLY A 188 13.63 2.91 7.36
C GLY A 188 12.61 1.79 7.29
N SER A 189 12.45 1.13 6.14
CA SER A 189 11.46 0.07 5.88
C SER A 189 10.01 0.50 6.18
N VAL A 190 9.65 1.73 5.85
CA VAL A 190 8.34 2.33 6.12
C VAL A 190 7.74 3.01 4.89
N TYR A 191 6.42 3.28 4.90
CA TYR A 191 5.76 4.02 3.81
C TYR A 191 6.37 5.41 3.58
N GLN A 192 6.92 6.05 4.62
CA GLN A 192 7.57 7.36 4.49
C GLN A 192 8.78 7.31 3.56
N ASP A 193 9.54 6.23 3.57
CA ASP A 193 10.70 6.08 2.69
C ASP A 193 10.30 6.09 1.22
N VAL A 194 9.16 5.48 0.90
CA VAL A 194 8.62 5.49 -0.47
C VAL A 194 8.14 6.90 -0.84
N ILE A 195 7.45 7.58 0.09
CA ILE A 195 7.01 8.97 -0.11
C ILE A 195 8.20 9.88 -0.42
N ASP A 196 9.30 9.75 0.33
CA ASP A 196 10.51 10.59 0.19
C ASP A 196 11.23 10.38 -1.16
N ARG A 197 10.89 9.32 -1.90
CA ARG A 197 11.50 8.97 -3.20
C ARG A 197 10.53 9.12 -4.39
N LEU A 198 9.33 9.62 -4.18
CA LEU A 198 8.35 9.74 -5.27
C LEU A 198 8.82 10.66 -6.39
N ASP A 199 9.56 11.71 -6.09
CA ASP A 199 10.13 12.61 -7.11
C ASP A 199 11.14 11.89 -8.00
N TYR A 200 11.89 10.93 -7.45
CA TYR A 200 12.75 10.06 -8.23
C TYR A 200 11.94 9.16 -9.16
N LEU A 201 10.88 8.52 -8.65
CA LEU A 201 10.03 7.63 -9.44
C LEU A 201 9.31 8.39 -10.57
N GLU A 202 8.84 9.59 -10.29
CA GLU A 202 8.26 10.49 -11.29
C GLU A 202 9.28 10.87 -12.37
N TYR A 203 10.50 11.32 -11.97
CA TYR A 203 11.59 11.63 -12.89
C TYR A 203 11.96 10.44 -13.78
N MET A 204 11.95 9.24 -13.21
CA MET A 204 12.23 8.01 -13.96
C MET A 204 11.14 7.68 -14.99
N GLY A 205 9.98 8.33 -14.94
CA GLY A 205 8.84 8.07 -15.80
C GLY A 205 8.03 6.84 -15.40
N PHE A 206 8.14 6.38 -14.15
CA PHE A 206 7.22 5.38 -13.62
C PHE A 206 5.87 6.05 -13.34
N ASN A 207 4.83 5.60 -14.00
CA ASN A 207 3.48 6.12 -13.87
C ASN A 207 2.53 5.19 -13.12
N ALA A 208 3.06 4.10 -12.58
CA ALA A 208 2.40 3.24 -11.60
C ALA A 208 3.44 2.64 -10.66
N ILE A 209 3.07 2.49 -9.39
CA ILE A 209 3.81 1.70 -8.40
C ILE A 209 2.98 0.47 -8.05
N GLU A 210 3.60 -0.72 -8.09
CA GLU A 210 3.02 -1.97 -7.62
C GLU A 210 3.64 -2.29 -6.26
N LEU A 211 2.88 -2.05 -5.19
CA LEU A 211 3.33 -2.38 -3.84
C LEU A 211 3.19 -3.88 -3.62
N MET A 212 4.28 -4.58 -3.32
CA MET A 212 4.23 -5.95 -2.81
C MET A 212 3.30 -6.00 -1.59
N PRO A 213 2.76 -7.18 -1.19
CA PRO A 213 1.63 -7.23 -0.28
C PRO A 213 1.86 -6.47 1.01
N VAL A 214 0.95 -5.52 1.30
CA VAL A 214 0.98 -4.67 2.50
C VAL A 214 -0.12 -5.00 3.50
N SER A 215 -0.90 -6.06 3.28
CA SER A 215 -1.83 -6.57 4.30
C SER A 215 -1.05 -7.20 5.45
N GLU A 216 -1.56 -7.07 6.68
CA GLU A 216 -0.93 -7.61 7.90
C GLU A 216 -0.58 -9.09 7.75
N PHE A 217 0.71 -9.39 7.83
CA PHE A 217 1.32 -10.70 7.63
C PHE A 217 1.95 -11.26 8.92
N GLU A 218 2.44 -12.49 8.89
CA GLU A 218 3.17 -13.07 10.02
C GLU A 218 4.58 -12.47 10.14
N GLY A 219 4.93 -11.97 11.32
CA GLY A 219 6.22 -11.31 11.61
C GLY A 219 6.22 -9.84 11.17
N ASN A 220 7.36 -9.17 11.37
CA ASN A 220 7.54 -7.75 10.98
C ASN A 220 8.30 -7.60 9.66
N LEU A 221 9.04 -8.63 9.24
CA LEU A 221 9.92 -8.60 8.08
C LEU A 221 9.55 -9.71 7.11
N SER A 222 8.74 -9.40 6.10
CA SER A 222 8.25 -10.34 5.10
C SER A 222 8.18 -9.69 3.72
N TRP A 223 8.02 -10.51 2.69
CA TRP A 223 7.56 -10.07 1.37
C TRP A 223 6.04 -9.82 1.34
N GLY A 224 5.31 -10.27 2.38
CA GLY A 224 3.87 -10.10 2.50
C GLY A 224 3.02 -11.27 1.98
N TYR A 225 3.61 -12.32 1.40
CA TYR A 225 2.87 -13.48 0.87
C TYR A 225 2.45 -14.50 1.95
N ASN A 226 2.53 -14.11 3.21
CA ASN A 226 2.03 -14.84 4.37
C ASN A 226 0.97 -14.04 5.16
N PRO A 227 -0.08 -13.48 4.48
CA PRO A 227 -1.04 -12.60 5.13
C PRO A 227 -2.02 -13.36 6.01
N ASN A 228 -2.45 -12.73 7.10
CA ASN A 228 -3.45 -13.25 8.03
C ASN A 228 -4.67 -12.34 8.20
N PHE A 229 -4.52 -11.01 7.98
CA PHE A 229 -5.61 -10.05 8.15
C PHE A 229 -5.69 -9.12 6.94
N ARG A 230 -6.72 -9.30 6.10
CA ARG A 230 -6.85 -8.65 4.79
C ARG A 230 -7.39 -7.22 4.85
N PHE A 231 -7.93 -6.79 6.00
CA PHE A 231 -8.44 -5.43 6.19
C PHE A 231 -7.48 -4.54 6.97
N ALA A 232 -6.35 -5.07 7.45
CA ALA A 232 -5.32 -4.32 8.15
C ALA A 232 -4.12 -4.10 7.24
N PRO A 233 -3.65 -2.85 7.04
CA PRO A 233 -2.29 -2.61 6.57
C PRO A 233 -1.30 -3.11 7.61
N ASP A 234 -0.16 -3.61 7.15
CA ASP A 234 0.88 -4.06 8.06
C ASP A 234 1.42 -2.90 8.90
N LYS A 235 1.36 -3.07 10.20
CA LYS A 235 1.71 -2.03 11.18
C LYS A 235 3.18 -1.70 11.26
N TYR A 236 4.06 -2.60 10.79
CA TYR A 236 5.50 -2.36 10.75
C TYR A 236 5.85 -1.24 9.76
N TYR A 237 5.15 -1.18 8.63
CA TYR A 237 5.34 -0.13 7.62
C TYR A 237 4.77 1.23 8.02
N GLY A 238 3.93 1.28 9.05
CA GLY A 238 3.36 2.51 9.58
C GLY A 238 1.84 2.48 9.76
N PRO A 239 1.25 3.57 10.27
CA PRO A 239 -0.19 3.67 10.46
C PRO A 239 -0.94 3.76 9.12
N LYS A 240 -2.21 3.38 9.11
CA LYS A 240 -3.10 3.45 7.94
C LYS A 240 -3.15 4.84 7.28
N SER A 241 -3.01 5.90 8.06
CA SER A 241 -2.95 7.28 7.54
C SER A 241 -1.71 7.51 6.68
N LYS A 242 -0.60 6.86 6.98
CA LYS A 242 0.65 7.00 6.22
C LYS A 242 0.55 6.28 4.86
N LEU A 243 -0.11 5.12 4.80
CA LEU A 243 -0.40 4.47 3.51
C LEU A 243 -1.34 5.33 2.65
N LYS A 244 -2.37 5.94 3.26
CA LYS A 244 -3.24 6.91 2.56
C LYS A 244 -2.45 8.10 2.02
N GLU A 245 -1.52 8.62 2.81
CA GLU A 245 -0.62 9.70 2.40
C GLU A 245 0.25 9.28 1.22
N LEU A 246 0.82 8.07 1.24
CA LEU A 246 1.59 7.53 0.13
C LEU A 246 0.74 7.52 -1.16
N VAL A 247 -0.46 6.95 -1.12
CA VAL A 247 -1.35 6.90 -2.29
C VAL A 247 -1.69 8.31 -2.78
N ASN A 248 -2.08 9.21 -1.87
CA ASN A 248 -2.40 10.60 -2.22
C ASN A 248 -1.21 11.32 -2.88
N LYS A 249 0.00 11.12 -2.36
CA LYS A 249 1.24 11.69 -2.91
C LYS A 249 1.65 11.09 -4.25
N CYS A 250 1.35 9.81 -4.49
CA CYS A 250 1.48 9.19 -5.81
C CYS A 250 0.53 9.85 -6.82
N HIS A 251 -0.74 10.01 -6.45
CA HIS A 251 -1.77 10.62 -7.30
C HIS A 251 -1.44 12.09 -7.64
N GLU A 252 -0.90 12.86 -6.71
CA GLU A 252 -0.42 14.23 -6.95
C GLU A 252 0.65 14.30 -8.06
N ARG A 253 1.38 13.20 -8.30
CA ARG A 253 2.43 13.07 -9.34
C ARG A 253 1.98 12.29 -10.58
N GLY A 254 0.69 11.96 -10.68
CA GLY A 254 0.18 11.16 -11.81
C GLY A 254 0.60 9.69 -11.77
N ILE A 255 1.01 9.18 -10.60
CA ILE A 255 1.42 7.79 -10.39
C ILE A 255 0.25 7.01 -9.81
N ALA A 256 -0.21 5.98 -10.51
CA ALA A 256 -1.21 5.05 -10.02
C ALA A 256 -0.62 4.10 -8.97
N VAL A 257 -1.44 3.65 -8.01
CA VAL A 257 -1.02 2.70 -6.98
C VAL A 257 -1.75 1.37 -7.13
N ILE A 258 -1.00 0.33 -7.41
CA ILE A 258 -1.46 -1.05 -7.57
C ILE A 258 -0.99 -1.82 -6.33
N MET A 259 -1.88 -2.58 -5.72
CA MET A 259 -1.52 -3.44 -4.58
C MET A 259 -1.42 -4.89 -5.03
N ASP A 260 -0.32 -5.53 -4.70
CA ASP A 260 -0.24 -6.98 -4.77
C ASP A 260 -1.08 -7.59 -3.63
N ILE A 261 -2.01 -8.46 -4.00
CA ILE A 261 -2.98 -9.06 -3.09
C ILE A 261 -3.01 -10.58 -3.24
N VAL A 262 -3.14 -11.27 -2.10
CA VAL A 262 -2.96 -12.73 -2.00
C VAL A 262 -4.30 -13.43 -1.69
N PRO A 263 -5.16 -13.67 -2.70
CA PRO A 263 -6.44 -14.34 -2.48
C PRO A 263 -6.34 -15.85 -2.43
N ASN A 264 -5.24 -16.44 -2.88
CA ASN A 264 -5.09 -17.87 -2.99
C ASN A 264 -5.08 -18.59 -1.64
N HIS A 265 -4.36 -18.04 -0.64
CA HIS A 265 -4.10 -18.75 0.61
C HIS A 265 -4.03 -17.83 1.82
N SER A 266 -4.00 -18.45 3.02
CA SER A 266 -3.78 -17.80 4.30
C SER A 266 -2.83 -18.59 5.19
N PHE A 267 -2.37 -17.97 6.27
CA PHE A 267 -1.48 -18.62 7.23
C PHE A 267 -2.19 -18.94 8.56
N GLY A 268 -1.47 -19.62 9.46
CA GLY A 268 -2.07 -20.31 10.59
C GLY A 268 -2.66 -19.43 11.69
N THR A 269 -2.35 -18.15 11.73
CA THR A 269 -2.90 -17.20 12.70
C THR A 269 -4.17 -16.50 12.22
N ASP A 270 -4.56 -16.67 10.96
CA ASP A 270 -5.82 -16.17 10.42
C ASP A 270 -7.02 -16.66 11.25
N PRO A 271 -7.89 -15.77 11.73
CA PRO A 271 -9.08 -16.15 12.49
C PRO A 271 -10.01 -17.13 11.77
N LEU A 272 -10.16 -17.02 10.45
CA LEU A 272 -11.04 -17.89 9.65
C LEU A 272 -10.46 -19.31 9.52
N VAL A 273 -9.13 -19.44 9.52
CA VAL A 273 -8.44 -20.72 9.62
C VAL A 273 -8.69 -21.32 11.01
N ARG A 274 -8.39 -20.56 12.06
CA ARG A 274 -8.44 -21.01 13.46
C ARG A 274 -9.83 -21.41 13.93
N LEU A 275 -10.87 -20.77 13.39
CA LEU A 275 -12.26 -21.10 13.72
C LEU A 275 -12.61 -22.57 13.42
N TYR A 276 -12.00 -23.16 12.38
CA TYR A 276 -12.33 -24.51 11.90
C TYR A 276 -11.07 -25.31 11.61
N GLN A 277 -10.13 -25.31 12.54
CA GLN A 277 -8.98 -26.22 12.52
C GLN A 277 -9.34 -27.58 13.14
N ASP A 278 -8.78 -28.64 12.58
CA ASP A 278 -8.80 -29.97 13.18
C ASP A 278 -7.68 -30.15 14.23
N SER A 279 -7.58 -31.36 14.82
CA SER A 279 -6.57 -31.66 15.83
C SER A 279 -5.13 -31.68 15.31
N ASP A 280 -4.95 -31.77 14.01
CA ASP A 280 -3.64 -31.80 13.35
C ASP A 280 -3.23 -30.41 12.87
N GLY A 281 -4.07 -29.40 13.13
CA GLY A 281 -3.83 -28.01 12.72
C GLY A 281 -4.19 -27.71 11.26
N MET A 282 -4.85 -28.65 10.57
CA MET A 282 -5.32 -28.44 9.20
C MET A 282 -6.73 -27.84 9.17
N ALA A 283 -7.15 -27.28 8.04
CA ALA A 283 -8.55 -26.92 7.85
C ALA A 283 -9.43 -28.17 7.96
N SER A 284 -10.43 -28.11 8.84
CA SER A 284 -11.35 -29.24 9.03
C SER A 284 -12.29 -29.41 7.81
N ASN A 285 -12.90 -30.58 7.66
CA ASN A 285 -13.81 -30.86 6.55
C ASN A 285 -15.07 -29.98 6.54
N ASP A 286 -15.42 -29.38 7.65
CA ASP A 286 -16.53 -28.46 7.80
C ASP A 286 -16.12 -26.99 7.81
N ASN A 287 -14.84 -26.70 7.51
CA ASN A 287 -14.38 -25.32 7.33
C ASN A 287 -15.08 -24.70 6.10
N PRO A 288 -15.85 -23.62 6.27
CA PRO A 288 -16.56 -22.99 5.16
C PRO A 288 -15.67 -22.08 4.31
N TRP A 289 -14.45 -21.79 4.77
CA TRP A 289 -13.54 -20.84 4.14
C TRP A 289 -12.42 -21.49 3.33
N PHE A 290 -11.85 -22.59 3.88
CA PHE A 290 -10.64 -23.19 3.35
C PHE A 290 -10.85 -24.67 2.98
N ASN A 291 -10.13 -25.12 1.98
CA ASN A 291 -10.06 -26.52 1.60
C ASN A 291 -9.24 -27.30 2.63
N PRO A 292 -9.68 -28.48 3.05
CA PRO A 292 -8.88 -29.36 3.92
C PRO A 292 -7.56 -29.79 3.29
N ILE A 293 -7.53 -29.89 1.97
CA ILE A 293 -6.36 -30.18 1.16
C ILE A 293 -6.40 -29.21 -0.01
N ALA A 294 -5.29 -28.51 -0.27
CA ALA A 294 -5.19 -27.61 -1.39
C ALA A 294 -5.49 -28.30 -2.73
N SER A 295 -6.21 -27.61 -3.60
CA SER A 295 -6.60 -28.14 -4.91
C SER A 295 -5.43 -28.22 -5.90
N HIS A 296 -4.34 -27.50 -5.66
CA HIS A 296 -3.22 -27.33 -6.60
C HIS A 296 -1.84 -27.45 -5.93
N PRO A 297 -0.73 -27.61 -6.71
CA PRO A 297 0.59 -27.98 -6.16
C PRO A 297 1.31 -26.85 -5.41
N PHE A 298 0.93 -25.57 -5.59
CA PHE A 298 1.59 -24.42 -5.00
C PHE A 298 0.66 -23.70 -4.01
N SER A 299 0.49 -24.25 -2.82
CA SER A 299 -0.23 -23.62 -1.72
C SER A 299 0.67 -23.58 -0.48
N PRO A 300 1.34 -22.49 -0.20
CA PRO A 300 2.24 -22.39 0.96
C PRO A 300 1.49 -22.35 2.29
N GLY A 301 0.16 -22.15 2.27
CA GLY A 301 -0.70 -22.03 3.44
C GLY A 301 -2.02 -22.78 3.28
N TYR A 302 -3.08 -22.25 3.89
CA TYR A 302 -4.44 -22.77 3.81
C TYR A 302 -5.13 -22.22 2.57
N ASP A 303 -5.56 -23.11 1.69
CA ASP A 303 -6.14 -22.82 0.38
C ASP A 303 -7.59 -22.38 0.49
N PHE A 304 -7.95 -21.17 0.02
CA PHE A 304 -9.32 -20.67 0.04
C PHE A 304 -10.23 -21.42 -0.95
N ASN A 305 -11.46 -21.69 -0.53
CA ASN A 305 -12.47 -22.27 -1.40
C ASN A 305 -13.27 -21.18 -2.12
N HIS A 306 -12.77 -20.66 -3.25
CA HIS A 306 -13.42 -19.60 -4.02
C HIS A 306 -14.72 -19.99 -4.74
N GLU A 307 -15.17 -21.23 -4.67
CA GLU A 307 -16.52 -21.63 -5.10
C GLU A 307 -17.56 -21.41 -3.99
N ASN A 308 -17.12 -21.30 -2.71
CA ASN A 308 -18.03 -20.99 -1.62
C ASN A 308 -18.52 -19.53 -1.69
N PRO A 309 -19.86 -19.30 -1.65
CA PRO A 309 -20.42 -17.95 -1.73
C PRO A 309 -19.92 -17.00 -0.63
N TRP A 310 -19.61 -17.51 0.57
CA TRP A 310 -19.11 -16.69 1.68
C TRP A 310 -17.66 -16.24 1.44
N VAL A 311 -16.83 -17.08 0.81
CA VAL A 311 -15.47 -16.70 0.41
C VAL A 311 -15.54 -15.63 -0.67
N LYS A 312 -16.42 -15.78 -1.66
CA LYS A 312 -16.63 -14.76 -2.70
C LYS A 312 -17.11 -13.44 -2.11
N GLU A 313 -18.08 -13.46 -1.19
CA GLU A 313 -18.55 -12.25 -0.49
C GLU A 313 -17.42 -11.58 0.31
N TYR A 314 -16.61 -12.38 1.03
CA TYR A 314 -15.47 -11.89 1.79
C TYR A 314 -14.45 -11.19 0.89
N TRP A 315 -14.03 -11.81 -0.22
CA TRP A 315 -13.04 -11.26 -1.12
C TRP A 315 -13.56 -10.05 -1.91
N LYS A 316 -14.83 -10.03 -2.34
CA LYS A 316 -15.44 -8.82 -2.90
C LYS A 316 -15.38 -7.66 -1.94
N ARG A 317 -15.63 -7.91 -0.65
CA ARG A 317 -15.53 -6.89 0.38
C ARG A 317 -14.08 -6.46 0.66
N VAL A 318 -13.10 -7.36 0.55
CA VAL A 318 -11.67 -7.01 0.65
C VAL A 318 -11.29 -6.07 -0.51
N PHE A 319 -11.63 -6.41 -1.74
CA PHE A 319 -11.36 -5.55 -2.90
C PHE A 319 -12.04 -4.18 -2.76
N GLU A 320 -13.31 -4.16 -2.42
CA GLU A 320 -14.04 -2.91 -2.19
C GLU A 320 -13.38 -2.03 -1.11
N PHE A 321 -12.95 -2.64 0.00
CA PHE A 321 -12.32 -1.93 1.12
C PHE A 321 -11.06 -1.17 0.69
N TRP A 322 -10.14 -1.83 -0.01
CA TRP A 322 -8.89 -1.21 -0.40
C TRP A 322 -9.07 -0.14 -1.48
N LEU A 323 -10.01 -0.35 -2.42
CA LEU A 323 -10.33 0.66 -3.44
C LEU A 323 -11.01 1.89 -2.84
N SER A 324 -11.98 1.70 -1.93
CA SER A 324 -12.74 2.80 -1.35
C SER A 324 -12.02 3.51 -0.21
N GLU A 325 -11.31 2.78 0.66
CA GLU A 325 -10.68 3.34 1.85
C GLU A 325 -9.29 3.92 1.56
N TYR A 326 -8.56 3.33 0.59
CA TYR A 326 -7.18 3.74 0.27
C TYR A 326 -7.04 4.33 -1.13
N HIS A 327 -8.11 4.47 -1.89
CA HIS A 327 -8.11 4.98 -3.26
C HIS A 327 -7.10 4.27 -4.19
N LEU A 328 -6.93 2.95 -4.03
CA LEU A 328 -6.05 2.20 -4.92
C LEU A 328 -6.59 2.19 -6.36
N ASP A 329 -5.68 2.15 -7.33
CA ASP A 329 -6.02 2.10 -8.76
C ASP A 329 -6.14 0.68 -9.30
N GLY A 330 -5.66 -0.31 -8.55
CA GLY A 330 -5.71 -1.68 -9.03
C GLY A 330 -5.07 -2.71 -8.11
N TYR A 331 -5.08 -3.93 -8.61
CA TYR A 331 -4.48 -5.08 -7.96
C TYR A 331 -3.60 -5.89 -8.91
N ARG A 332 -2.51 -6.41 -8.37
CA ARG A 332 -1.86 -7.62 -8.89
C ARG A 332 -2.36 -8.78 -8.04
N ILE A 333 -3.01 -9.76 -8.67
CA ILE A 333 -3.59 -10.93 -8.00
C ILE A 333 -2.55 -12.03 -7.99
N ASP A 334 -1.98 -12.27 -6.80
CA ASP A 334 -1.02 -13.33 -6.54
C ASP A 334 -1.62 -14.70 -6.82
N LEU A 335 -0.83 -15.55 -7.47
CA LEU A 335 -1.16 -16.96 -7.74
C LEU A 335 -2.61 -17.16 -8.22
N SER A 336 -3.10 -16.27 -9.09
CA SER A 336 -4.49 -16.23 -9.57
C SER A 336 -4.97 -17.58 -10.17
N LYS A 337 -4.03 -18.40 -10.66
CA LYS A 337 -4.27 -19.76 -11.14
C LYS A 337 -4.69 -20.73 -10.02
N GLY A 338 -4.43 -20.39 -8.77
CA GLY A 338 -4.79 -21.21 -7.61
C GLY A 338 -6.26 -21.14 -7.20
N LEU A 339 -7.04 -20.16 -7.67
CA LEU A 339 -8.41 -19.94 -7.22
C LEU A 339 -9.43 -21.03 -7.63
N THR A 340 -8.99 -22.11 -8.26
CA THR A 340 -9.82 -23.22 -8.74
C THR A 340 -10.09 -24.25 -7.65
N GLN A 341 -11.23 -24.95 -7.76
CA GLN A 341 -11.51 -26.17 -7.00
C GLN A 341 -11.23 -27.46 -7.80
N VAL A 342 -10.74 -27.34 -9.04
CA VAL A 342 -10.31 -28.48 -9.86
C VAL A 342 -9.03 -29.05 -9.26
N TYR A 343 -9.15 -30.25 -8.69
CA TYR A 343 -8.03 -30.89 -8.00
C TYR A 343 -6.96 -31.39 -8.98
N SER A 344 -5.77 -30.82 -8.90
CA SER A 344 -4.59 -31.19 -9.70
C SER A 344 -3.51 -31.92 -8.88
N GLY A 345 -3.63 -31.92 -7.55
CA GLY A 345 -2.62 -32.45 -6.64
C GLY A 345 -1.24 -31.85 -6.93
N SER A 346 -0.22 -32.69 -7.11
CA SER A 346 1.15 -32.25 -7.44
C SER A 346 1.41 -32.12 -8.96
N ASN A 347 0.38 -32.25 -9.81
CA ASN A 347 0.56 -32.26 -11.27
C ASN A 347 0.47 -30.82 -11.85
N VAL A 348 1.61 -30.15 -11.95
CA VAL A 348 1.72 -28.78 -12.51
C VAL A 348 1.20 -28.71 -13.95
N ASN A 349 1.49 -29.71 -14.79
CA ASN A 349 1.04 -29.69 -16.18
C ASN A 349 -0.48 -29.78 -16.29
N TYR A 350 -1.15 -30.51 -15.39
CA TYR A 350 -2.60 -30.55 -15.34
C TYR A 350 -3.18 -29.24 -14.81
N TRP A 351 -2.58 -28.67 -13.78
CA TRP A 351 -2.96 -27.37 -13.23
C TRP A 351 -2.85 -26.22 -14.23
N ASN A 352 -1.88 -26.28 -15.15
CA ASN A 352 -1.67 -25.28 -16.20
C ASN A 352 -2.70 -25.36 -17.34
N GLN A 353 -3.49 -26.44 -17.44
CA GLN A 353 -4.47 -26.58 -18.52
C GLN A 353 -5.66 -25.63 -18.32
N PHE A 354 -6.34 -25.36 -19.42
CA PHE A 354 -7.53 -24.53 -19.47
C PHE A 354 -8.60 -24.98 -18.46
N ASP A 355 -9.05 -24.07 -17.60
CA ASP A 355 -10.05 -24.32 -16.55
C ASP A 355 -11.12 -23.23 -16.55
N GLN A 356 -12.31 -23.56 -17.09
CA GLN A 356 -13.43 -22.64 -17.18
C GLN A 356 -13.93 -22.19 -15.79
N SER A 357 -13.90 -23.07 -14.78
CA SER A 357 -14.38 -22.72 -13.42
C SER A 357 -13.53 -21.62 -12.78
N ARG A 358 -12.22 -21.64 -13.00
CA ARG A 358 -11.29 -20.61 -12.57
C ARG A 358 -11.51 -19.29 -13.30
N ILE A 359 -11.72 -19.34 -14.60
CA ILE A 359 -12.10 -18.17 -15.41
C ILE A 359 -13.40 -17.56 -14.88
N ASP A 360 -14.42 -18.36 -14.57
CA ASP A 360 -15.70 -17.88 -14.06
C ASP A 360 -15.55 -17.20 -12.68
N ILE A 361 -14.67 -17.73 -11.80
CA ILE A 361 -14.36 -17.11 -10.51
C ILE A 361 -13.68 -15.74 -10.69
N LEU A 362 -12.67 -15.67 -11.57
CA LEU A 362 -11.95 -14.44 -11.85
C LEU A 362 -12.88 -13.38 -12.45
N PHE A 363 -13.75 -13.75 -13.39
CA PHE A 363 -14.73 -12.82 -13.96
C PHE A 363 -15.85 -12.43 -12.98
N ASP A 364 -16.18 -13.26 -11.99
CA ASP A 364 -17.12 -12.87 -10.92
C ASP A 364 -16.53 -11.71 -10.09
N TYR A 365 -15.25 -11.76 -9.77
CA TYR A 365 -14.54 -10.65 -9.10
C TYR A 365 -14.35 -9.44 -10.02
N TRP A 366 -13.93 -9.66 -11.27
CA TRP A 366 -13.79 -8.60 -12.27
C TRP A 366 -15.09 -7.78 -12.42
N ASN A 367 -16.20 -8.49 -12.63
CA ASN A 367 -17.49 -7.83 -12.86
C ASN A 367 -17.93 -7.00 -11.64
N ASP A 368 -17.69 -7.50 -10.44
CA ASP A 368 -18.01 -6.80 -9.21
C ASP A 368 -17.18 -5.53 -9.05
N ILE A 369 -15.87 -5.65 -9.24
CA ILE A 369 -14.93 -4.52 -9.16
C ILE A 369 -15.25 -3.47 -10.22
N GLN A 370 -15.39 -3.86 -11.49
CA GLN A 370 -15.62 -2.91 -12.59
C GLN A 370 -17.02 -2.27 -12.53
N ALA A 371 -18.00 -2.91 -11.89
CA ALA A 371 -19.31 -2.32 -11.68
C ALA A 371 -19.30 -1.19 -10.64
N ASN A 372 -18.47 -1.33 -9.60
CA ASN A 372 -18.37 -0.36 -8.50
C ASN A 372 -17.22 0.63 -8.69
N HIS A 373 -16.12 0.20 -9.30
CA HIS A 373 -14.89 0.96 -9.54
C HIS A 373 -14.42 0.77 -10.99
N PRO A 374 -15.11 1.40 -11.96
CA PRO A 374 -14.77 1.23 -13.38
C PRO A 374 -13.37 1.78 -13.70
N GLY A 375 -12.58 1.01 -14.43
CA GLY A 375 -11.23 1.40 -14.82
C GLY A 375 -10.13 0.91 -13.86
N THR A 376 -10.49 0.21 -12.78
CA THR A 376 -9.53 -0.44 -11.88
C THR A 376 -8.65 -1.41 -12.66
N PHE A 377 -7.33 -1.33 -12.49
CA PHE A 377 -6.36 -2.25 -13.06
C PHE A 377 -6.41 -3.61 -12.36
N LEU A 378 -6.49 -4.69 -13.13
CA LEU A 378 -6.42 -6.04 -12.59
C LEU A 378 -5.37 -6.84 -13.35
N ILE A 379 -4.24 -7.06 -12.68
CA ILE A 379 -3.08 -7.80 -13.19
C ILE A 379 -3.12 -9.20 -12.58
N LEU A 380 -2.94 -10.24 -13.39
CA LEU A 380 -2.91 -11.62 -12.92
C LEU A 380 -1.50 -12.20 -13.01
N GLU A 381 -0.97 -12.64 -11.88
CA GLU A 381 0.07 -13.66 -11.90
C GLU A 381 -0.60 -14.99 -12.19
N HIS A 382 -0.73 -15.29 -13.47
CA HIS A 382 -1.46 -16.50 -13.90
C HIS A 382 -0.51 -17.63 -14.28
N LEU A 383 0.44 -17.34 -15.16
CA LEU A 383 1.48 -18.28 -15.62
C LEU A 383 0.89 -19.65 -16.04
N GLY A 384 -0.27 -19.60 -16.68
CA GLY A 384 -1.01 -20.76 -17.20
C GLY A 384 -0.70 -21.04 -18.66
N ASN A 385 -1.48 -21.92 -19.28
CA ASN A 385 -1.43 -22.11 -20.72
C ASN A 385 -2.05 -20.89 -21.43
N ASN A 386 -1.47 -20.52 -22.56
CA ASN A 386 -1.82 -19.31 -23.28
C ASN A 386 -3.28 -19.25 -23.79
N ASP A 387 -3.95 -20.39 -23.97
CA ASP A 387 -5.35 -20.44 -24.36
C ASP A 387 -6.28 -19.90 -23.28
N GLU A 388 -5.96 -20.12 -22.01
CA GLU A 388 -6.68 -19.55 -20.87
C GLU A 388 -6.28 -18.09 -20.66
N GLU A 389 -4.98 -17.77 -20.65
CA GLU A 389 -4.49 -16.39 -20.50
C GLU A 389 -5.07 -15.46 -21.56
N LYS A 390 -5.23 -15.97 -22.80
CA LYS A 390 -5.90 -15.23 -23.87
C LYS A 390 -7.34 -14.86 -23.55
N VAL A 391 -8.12 -15.79 -23.00
CA VAL A 391 -9.51 -15.51 -22.60
C VAL A 391 -9.57 -14.43 -21.53
N LEU A 392 -8.70 -14.50 -20.54
CA LEU A 392 -8.61 -13.51 -19.46
C LEU A 392 -8.16 -12.16 -20.00
N ALA A 393 -7.12 -12.14 -20.82
CA ALA A 393 -6.59 -10.90 -21.42
C ALA A 393 -7.62 -10.24 -22.35
N ASP A 394 -8.29 -11.00 -23.20
CA ASP A 394 -9.31 -10.47 -24.10
C ASP A 394 -10.56 -9.99 -23.35
N GLY A 395 -10.78 -10.49 -22.13
CA GLY A 395 -11.85 -10.06 -21.23
C GLY A 395 -11.51 -8.83 -20.38
N GLY A 396 -10.27 -8.33 -20.46
CA GLY A 396 -9.85 -7.07 -19.83
C GLY A 396 -8.77 -7.20 -18.76
N PHE A 397 -8.49 -8.38 -18.23
CA PHE A 397 -7.36 -8.57 -17.32
C PHE A 397 -6.03 -8.30 -17.98
N MET A 398 -5.10 -7.72 -17.25
CA MET A 398 -3.67 -7.72 -17.62
C MET A 398 -3.01 -9.01 -17.12
N ILE A 399 -2.15 -9.59 -17.94
CA ILE A 399 -1.44 -10.84 -17.62
C ILE A 399 0.04 -10.55 -17.41
N TRP A 400 0.64 -11.12 -16.38
CA TRP A 400 2.09 -11.08 -16.21
C TRP A 400 2.82 -11.80 -17.34
N GLY A 401 3.68 -11.07 -18.02
CA GLY A 401 4.43 -11.52 -19.21
C GLY A 401 5.89 -11.79 -18.89
N LYS A 402 6.17 -12.83 -18.11
CA LYS A 402 7.51 -13.25 -17.71
C LYS A 402 8.40 -13.57 -18.90
N MET A 403 9.47 -12.77 -19.10
CA MET A 403 10.47 -12.95 -20.17
C MET A 403 11.89 -13.08 -19.63
N THR A 404 12.07 -13.30 -18.34
CA THR A 404 13.35 -13.31 -17.63
C THR A 404 14.41 -14.15 -18.34
N TYR A 405 14.10 -15.40 -18.68
CA TYR A 405 15.08 -16.27 -19.35
C TYR A 405 15.55 -15.71 -20.70
N GLY A 406 14.62 -15.22 -21.52
CA GLY A 406 14.95 -14.67 -22.85
C GLY A 406 15.83 -13.43 -22.77
N PHE A 407 15.52 -12.51 -21.83
CA PHE A 407 16.32 -11.31 -21.60
C PHE A 407 17.67 -11.64 -20.96
N ALA A 408 17.72 -12.46 -19.91
CA ALA A 408 18.96 -12.84 -19.24
C ALA A 408 19.95 -13.50 -20.23
N GLN A 409 19.52 -14.49 -21.02
CA GLN A 409 20.36 -15.13 -22.02
C GLN A 409 20.88 -14.13 -23.05
N SER A 410 20.00 -13.25 -23.56
CA SER A 410 20.40 -12.22 -24.53
C SER A 410 21.39 -11.24 -23.92
N THR A 411 21.13 -10.75 -22.72
CA THR A 411 21.99 -9.78 -22.04
C THR A 411 23.35 -10.37 -21.72
N MET A 412 23.42 -11.65 -21.36
CA MET A 412 24.68 -12.38 -21.16
C MET A 412 25.46 -12.63 -22.46
N GLY A 413 24.90 -12.39 -23.65
CA GLY A 413 25.57 -12.62 -24.94
C GLY A 413 25.36 -14.02 -25.52
N TYR A 414 24.28 -14.70 -25.13
CA TYR A 414 23.84 -15.97 -25.66
C TYR A 414 22.59 -15.81 -26.52
N GLU A 415 22.21 -16.85 -27.24
CA GLU A 415 20.92 -16.86 -27.93
C GLU A 415 19.78 -16.84 -26.90
N GLY A 416 18.95 -15.81 -27.01
CA GLY A 416 17.74 -15.65 -26.21
C GLY A 416 16.58 -15.22 -27.09
N ASN A 417 15.36 -15.59 -26.73
CA ASN A 417 14.15 -15.20 -27.44
C ASN A 417 13.14 -14.59 -26.47
N PHE A 418 12.72 -13.37 -26.72
CA PHE A 418 11.67 -12.70 -25.98
C PHE A 418 10.53 -12.16 -26.87
N ASP A 419 10.36 -12.70 -28.07
CA ASP A 419 9.21 -12.38 -28.94
C ASP A 419 7.86 -12.62 -28.25
N TYR A 420 7.81 -13.58 -27.32
CA TYR A 420 6.61 -13.94 -26.56
C TYR A 420 6.25 -12.90 -25.47
N GLY A 421 7.09 -11.88 -25.28
CA GLY A 421 6.77 -10.66 -24.51
C GLY A 421 5.83 -9.70 -25.24
N SER A 422 5.43 -10.03 -26.47
CA SER A 422 4.44 -9.28 -27.25
C SER A 422 3.05 -9.89 -27.06
N TRP A 423 2.08 -9.03 -26.72
CA TRP A 423 0.67 -9.43 -26.64
C TRP A 423 0.13 -9.95 -27.98
N GLN A 424 0.61 -9.41 -29.13
CA GLN A 424 0.24 -9.93 -30.44
C GLN A 424 0.76 -11.35 -30.69
N ASN A 425 2.01 -11.62 -30.29
CA ASN A 425 2.59 -12.95 -30.43
C ASN A 425 1.95 -14.00 -29.51
N ARG A 426 1.30 -13.52 -28.42
CA ARG A 426 0.39 -14.35 -27.59
C ARG A 426 -1.01 -14.49 -28.21
N GLY A 427 -1.32 -13.73 -29.24
CA GLY A 427 -2.60 -13.75 -29.92
C GLY A 427 -3.71 -13.03 -29.14
N TYR A 428 -3.37 -12.14 -28.24
CA TYR A 428 -4.34 -11.32 -27.53
C TYR A 428 -4.93 -10.25 -28.46
N ASN A 429 -6.15 -9.82 -28.18
CA ASN A 429 -6.81 -8.78 -28.98
C ASN A 429 -6.41 -7.35 -28.53
N TRP A 430 -5.89 -7.23 -27.32
CA TRP A 430 -5.56 -5.95 -26.67
C TRP A 430 -4.18 -6.01 -26.04
N PRO A 431 -3.52 -4.86 -25.79
CA PRO A 431 -2.18 -4.79 -25.17
C PRO A 431 -2.18 -5.10 -23.67
N ASN A 432 -2.78 -6.22 -23.29
CA ASN A 432 -3.01 -6.63 -21.91
C ASN A 432 -1.92 -7.61 -21.40
N LEU A 433 -0.67 -7.37 -21.78
CA LEU A 433 0.48 -8.16 -21.33
C LEU A 433 1.48 -7.24 -20.62
N VAL A 434 1.60 -7.37 -19.30
CA VAL A 434 2.62 -6.69 -18.49
C VAL A 434 3.93 -7.42 -18.66
N THR A 435 4.74 -7.00 -19.63
CA THR A 435 6.01 -7.68 -19.93
C THR A 435 7.11 -7.19 -19.01
N TYR A 436 7.87 -8.11 -18.43
CA TYR A 436 9.00 -7.81 -17.57
C TYR A 436 10.17 -8.76 -17.81
N MET A 437 11.39 -8.32 -17.44
CA MET A 437 12.58 -9.17 -17.46
C MET A 437 13.03 -9.59 -16.07
N GLU A 438 12.60 -8.91 -15.02
CA GLU A 438 12.84 -9.22 -13.62
C GLU A 438 11.59 -8.96 -12.79
N SER A 439 11.40 -9.72 -11.73
CA SER A 439 10.46 -9.48 -10.63
C SER A 439 11.11 -9.92 -9.31
N HIS A 440 10.37 -9.77 -8.20
CA HIS A 440 10.83 -10.25 -6.88
C HIS A 440 11.10 -11.77 -6.84
N ASP A 441 10.56 -12.54 -7.78
CA ASP A 441 10.67 -14.02 -7.81
C ASP A 441 11.86 -14.56 -8.59
N GLU A 442 12.47 -13.75 -9.46
CA GLU A 442 13.56 -14.16 -10.32
C GLU A 442 14.90 -13.56 -9.91
N GLU A 443 15.99 -14.30 -10.28
CA GLU A 443 17.34 -13.78 -10.10
C GLU A 443 17.54 -12.50 -10.94
N ARG A 444 18.36 -11.59 -10.43
CA ARG A 444 18.72 -10.34 -11.09
C ARG A 444 19.48 -10.59 -12.40
N VAL A 445 19.02 -9.97 -13.48
CA VAL A 445 19.71 -10.06 -14.77
C VAL A 445 21.14 -9.50 -14.68
N ALA A 446 21.35 -8.46 -13.88
CA ALA A 446 22.68 -7.91 -13.64
C ALA A 446 23.60 -8.90 -12.92
N PHE A 447 23.09 -9.65 -11.92
CA PHE A 447 23.84 -10.71 -11.24
C PHE A 447 24.20 -11.85 -12.20
N ASP A 448 23.23 -12.37 -12.95
CA ASP A 448 23.45 -13.42 -13.94
C ASP A 448 24.50 -13.00 -14.97
N LEU A 449 24.41 -11.74 -15.44
CA LEU A 449 25.36 -11.19 -16.41
C LEU A 449 26.80 -11.18 -15.87
N GLN A 450 26.99 -10.76 -14.63
CA GLN A 450 28.32 -10.75 -14.01
C GLN A 450 28.87 -12.15 -13.71
N GLN A 451 28.02 -13.10 -13.38
CA GLN A 451 28.44 -14.47 -13.06
C GLN A 451 28.66 -15.32 -14.31
N PHE A 452 27.74 -15.27 -15.26
CA PHE A 452 27.64 -16.22 -16.35
C PHE A 452 27.81 -15.58 -17.76
N GLY A 453 28.09 -14.29 -17.81
CA GLY A 453 28.23 -13.55 -19.06
C GLY A 453 29.29 -14.16 -20.01
N ASN A 454 29.02 -14.04 -21.32
CA ASN A 454 29.88 -14.53 -22.40
C ASN A 454 30.96 -13.50 -22.77
N ALA A 455 32.00 -13.93 -23.44
CA ALA A 455 33.09 -13.06 -23.88
C ALA A 455 33.66 -13.50 -25.23
N SER A 456 34.22 -12.56 -25.99
CA SER A 456 34.97 -12.82 -27.21
C SER A 456 36.08 -11.78 -27.41
N GLY A 457 37.32 -12.20 -27.44
CA GLY A 457 38.47 -11.31 -27.50
C GLY A 457 38.53 -10.37 -26.29
N ASP A 458 38.58 -9.08 -26.55
CA ASP A 458 38.60 -8.04 -25.51
C ASP A 458 37.21 -7.62 -25.04
N TYR A 459 36.13 -8.11 -25.66
CA TYR A 459 34.75 -7.83 -25.26
C TYR A 459 34.28 -8.88 -24.27
N ASP A 460 34.15 -8.48 -23.00
CA ASP A 460 33.68 -9.32 -21.88
C ASP A 460 32.41 -8.71 -21.28
N THR A 461 31.28 -9.41 -21.38
CA THR A 461 29.99 -8.94 -20.87
C THR A 461 29.95 -8.85 -19.35
N LYS A 462 30.86 -9.51 -18.62
CA LYS A 462 31.04 -9.43 -17.16
C LYS A 462 31.77 -8.17 -16.71
N SER A 463 32.46 -7.49 -17.63
CA SER A 463 33.09 -6.22 -17.30
C SER A 463 32.03 -5.17 -16.96
N PHE A 464 32.15 -4.52 -15.79
CA PHE A 464 31.12 -3.64 -15.26
C PHE A 464 30.61 -2.57 -16.26
N PRO A 465 31.49 -1.80 -16.98
CA PRO A 465 31.00 -0.84 -17.98
C PRO A 465 30.25 -1.51 -19.13
N VAL A 466 30.71 -2.68 -19.58
CA VAL A 466 30.05 -3.43 -20.66
C VAL A 466 28.70 -3.98 -20.18
N ALA A 467 28.65 -4.46 -18.94
CA ALA A 467 27.41 -4.94 -18.34
C ALA A 467 26.33 -3.85 -18.28
N MET A 468 26.70 -2.63 -17.87
CA MET A 468 25.76 -1.50 -17.83
C MET A 468 25.25 -1.10 -19.23
N GLU A 469 26.13 -1.10 -20.25
CA GLU A 469 25.71 -0.84 -21.64
C GLU A 469 24.77 -1.94 -22.17
N ARG A 470 25.01 -3.19 -21.82
CA ARG A 470 24.10 -4.30 -22.18
C ARG A 470 22.76 -4.23 -21.49
N LEU A 471 22.71 -3.77 -20.24
CA LEU A 471 21.45 -3.52 -19.51
C LEU A 471 20.68 -2.35 -20.14
N LYS A 472 21.35 -1.29 -20.63
CA LYS A 472 20.69 -0.24 -21.43
C LYS A 472 20.01 -0.82 -22.67
N MET A 473 20.74 -1.66 -23.44
CA MET A 473 20.19 -2.33 -24.62
C MET A 473 18.98 -3.21 -24.26
N ALA A 474 19.08 -4.03 -23.19
CA ALA A 474 17.99 -4.89 -22.76
C ALA A 474 16.73 -4.09 -22.38
N ASN A 475 16.89 -3.00 -21.61
CA ASN A 475 15.81 -2.10 -21.26
C ASN A 475 15.23 -1.34 -22.46
N ALA A 476 16.08 -0.99 -23.46
CA ALA A 476 15.59 -0.39 -24.70
C ALA A 476 14.62 -1.34 -25.41
N PHE A 477 14.95 -2.61 -25.50
CA PHE A 477 14.05 -3.61 -26.07
C PHE A 477 12.80 -3.84 -25.19
N LEU A 478 12.93 -3.94 -23.87
CA LEU A 478 11.80 -4.13 -22.96
C LEU A 478 10.78 -2.98 -23.11
N LEU A 479 11.24 -1.73 -22.99
CA LEU A 479 10.36 -0.56 -22.98
C LEU A 479 9.80 -0.21 -24.36
N THR A 480 10.45 -0.65 -25.45
CA THR A 480 9.98 -0.43 -26.82
C THR A 480 8.89 -1.43 -27.23
N ILE A 481 8.79 -2.63 -26.64
CA ILE A 481 7.67 -3.54 -26.89
C ILE A 481 6.36 -2.85 -26.51
N PRO A 482 5.33 -2.76 -27.39
CA PRO A 482 4.05 -2.14 -27.02
C PRO A 482 3.29 -2.87 -25.90
N GLY A 483 2.51 -2.11 -25.12
CA GLY A 483 1.76 -2.57 -23.96
C GLY A 483 2.46 -2.26 -22.61
N PRO A 484 1.80 -2.51 -21.47
CA PRO A 484 2.33 -2.20 -20.14
C PRO A 484 3.64 -2.94 -19.84
N LYS A 485 4.49 -2.31 -19.02
CA LYS A 485 5.78 -2.85 -18.59
C LYS A 485 5.93 -2.80 -17.10
N MET A 486 6.73 -3.72 -16.54
CA MET A 486 7.11 -3.70 -15.14
C MET A 486 8.63 -3.75 -14.99
N ILE A 487 9.14 -2.98 -14.06
CA ILE A 487 10.54 -2.93 -13.63
C ILE A 487 10.56 -3.18 -12.13
N TRP A 488 11.32 -4.19 -11.72
CA TRP A 488 11.55 -4.51 -10.32
C TRP A 488 12.49 -3.48 -9.68
N GLN A 489 12.22 -3.07 -8.44
CA GLN A 489 13.03 -2.07 -7.72
C GLN A 489 14.52 -2.36 -7.86
N TRP A 490 15.31 -1.30 -8.10
CA TRP A 490 16.75 -1.30 -8.32
C TRP A 490 17.23 -1.85 -9.68
N SER A 491 16.36 -2.49 -10.50
CA SER A 491 16.76 -2.93 -11.85
C SER A 491 17.20 -1.77 -12.72
N GLU A 492 16.63 -0.58 -12.50
CA GLU A 492 16.99 0.66 -13.20
C GLU A 492 18.42 1.15 -12.87
N LEU A 493 18.99 0.66 -11.77
CA LEU A 493 20.37 0.91 -11.37
C LEU A 493 21.30 -0.28 -11.70
N GLY A 494 20.78 -1.34 -12.33
CA GLY A 494 21.51 -2.56 -12.59
C GLY A 494 21.94 -3.27 -11.32
N TYR A 495 20.99 -3.43 -10.37
CA TYR A 495 21.20 -4.11 -9.10
C TYR A 495 21.71 -5.53 -9.30
N ASP A 496 22.87 -5.84 -8.71
CA ASP A 496 23.64 -7.05 -8.94
C ASP A 496 23.85 -7.92 -7.69
N VAL A 497 23.11 -7.66 -6.61
CA VAL A 497 23.05 -8.55 -5.46
C VAL A 497 22.07 -9.68 -5.74
N SER A 498 22.51 -10.92 -5.54
CA SER A 498 21.70 -12.11 -5.77
C SER A 498 20.46 -12.13 -4.88
N LEU A 499 19.35 -12.60 -5.42
CA LEU A 499 18.15 -12.90 -4.67
C LEU A 499 18.41 -13.90 -3.51
N PHE A 500 19.39 -14.77 -3.68
CA PHE A 500 19.77 -15.82 -2.72
C PHE A 500 20.92 -15.40 -1.78
N ASP A 501 21.38 -14.14 -1.82
CA ASP A 501 22.42 -13.65 -0.93
C ASP A 501 21.94 -13.62 0.53
N CYS A 502 22.76 -14.19 1.42
CA CYS A 502 22.52 -14.24 2.86
C CYS A 502 23.07 -13.03 3.64
N GLY A 503 23.70 -12.08 2.96
CA GLY A 503 24.33 -10.91 3.60
C GLY A 503 25.66 -11.22 4.35
N ASP A 504 26.06 -12.48 4.44
CA ASP A 504 27.31 -12.92 5.05
C ASP A 504 28.36 -13.43 4.04
N GLY A 505 28.08 -13.23 2.74
CA GLY A 505 28.90 -13.71 1.62
C GLY A 505 28.60 -15.14 1.20
N THR A 506 27.54 -15.75 1.73
CA THR A 506 27.02 -17.05 1.29
C THR A 506 25.72 -16.88 0.52
N SER A 507 25.32 -17.89 -0.26
CA SER A 507 24.05 -17.91 -0.99
C SER A 507 23.29 -19.19 -0.68
N SER A 508 21.99 -19.08 -0.43
CA SER A 508 21.09 -20.20 -0.10
C SER A 508 19.66 -19.90 -0.49
N GLU A 509 18.89 -20.91 -0.89
CA GLU A 509 17.44 -20.81 -1.09
C GLU A 509 16.71 -20.28 0.15
N GLU A 510 17.22 -20.56 1.35
CA GLU A 510 16.65 -20.09 2.60
C GLU A 510 16.76 -18.57 2.75
N CYS A 511 17.75 -17.96 2.08
CA CYS A 511 18.01 -16.53 2.13
C CYS A 511 17.22 -15.76 1.04
N LYS A 512 16.44 -16.42 0.20
CA LYS A 512 15.61 -15.75 -0.81
C LYS A 512 14.72 -14.67 -0.19
N LEU A 513 14.12 -14.96 0.95
CA LEU A 513 13.21 -14.06 1.66
C LEU A 513 13.90 -13.12 2.66
N SER A 514 15.22 -13.19 2.81
CA SER A 514 15.95 -12.28 3.70
C SER A 514 15.93 -10.84 3.17
N GLU A 515 16.14 -9.89 4.08
CA GLU A 515 16.30 -8.47 3.73
C GLU A 515 17.48 -8.29 2.77
N LYS A 516 17.32 -7.40 1.80
CA LYS A 516 18.38 -6.99 0.88
C LYS A 516 18.74 -5.53 1.13
N PRO A 517 20.02 -5.15 0.97
CA PRO A 517 20.45 -3.78 1.20
C PRO A 517 19.83 -2.81 0.18
N GLU A 518 19.54 -1.61 0.63
CA GLU A 518 19.19 -0.50 -0.25
C GLU A 518 20.39 -0.05 -1.10
N HIS A 519 20.13 0.57 -2.25
CA HIS A 519 21.19 0.92 -3.22
C HIS A 519 21.11 2.37 -3.72
N TRP A 520 20.59 3.31 -2.93
CA TRP A 520 20.52 4.73 -3.30
C TRP A 520 21.89 5.34 -3.58
N GLY A 521 22.94 4.85 -2.93
CA GLY A 521 24.32 5.24 -3.21
C GLY A 521 24.82 4.89 -4.61
N ASP A 522 24.19 3.98 -5.33
CA ASP A 522 24.52 3.58 -6.69
C ASP A 522 24.27 4.70 -7.72
N LEU A 523 23.43 5.68 -7.39
CA LEU A 523 23.25 6.89 -8.18
C LEU A 523 24.50 7.75 -8.31
N ASP A 524 25.50 7.58 -7.44
CA ASP A 524 26.80 8.25 -7.53
C ASP A 524 27.76 7.54 -8.50
N ILE A 525 27.41 6.36 -9.02
CA ILE A 525 28.20 5.60 -9.99
C ILE A 525 27.80 6.00 -11.42
N PRO A 526 28.68 6.61 -12.21
CA PRO A 526 28.30 7.19 -13.50
C PRO A 526 27.65 6.21 -14.48
N GLU A 527 28.10 4.96 -14.52
CA GLU A 527 27.56 3.93 -15.41
C GLU A 527 26.14 3.52 -15.00
N ARG A 528 25.86 3.39 -13.69
CA ARG A 528 24.52 3.08 -13.17
C ARG A 528 23.57 4.26 -13.35
N LEU A 529 24.05 5.47 -13.07
CA LEU A 529 23.29 6.69 -13.34
C LEU A 529 22.94 6.83 -14.82
N SER A 530 23.88 6.53 -15.71
CA SER A 530 23.63 6.57 -17.16
C SER A 530 22.62 5.51 -17.60
N LEU A 531 22.60 4.33 -16.98
CA LEU A 531 21.57 3.31 -17.19
C LEU A 531 20.20 3.85 -16.76
N ALA A 532 20.09 4.40 -15.54
CA ALA A 532 18.85 4.97 -15.02
C ALA A 532 18.30 6.07 -15.96
N LYS A 533 19.12 7.01 -16.40
CA LYS A 533 18.71 8.08 -17.32
C LYS A 533 18.29 7.55 -18.70
N THR A 534 18.90 6.46 -19.17
CA THR A 534 18.46 5.78 -20.40
C THR A 534 17.08 5.17 -20.23
N ILE A 535 16.83 4.50 -19.11
CA ILE A 535 15.52 3.91 -18.79
C ILE A 535 14.45 5.00 -18.64
N SER A 536 14.78 6.08 -17.91
CA SER A 536 13.89 7.25 -17.79
C SER A 536 13.49 7.81 -19.16
N THR A 537 14.46 8.02 -20.04
CA THR A 537 14.20 8.47 -21.42
C THR A 537 13.23 7.56 -22.16
N LEU A 538 13.45 6.24 -22.08
CA LEU A 538 12.62 5.24 -22.75
C LEU A 538 11.20 5.19 -22.15
N ALA A 539 11.07 5.31 -20.83
CA ALA A 539 9.78 5.38 -20.16
C ALA A 539 8.96 6.60 -20.61
N HIS A 540 9.61 7.76 -20.70
CA HIS A 540 8.96 8.97 -21.21
C HIS A 540 8.63 8.89 -22.71
N LEU A 541 9.49 8.30 -23.55
CA LEU A 541 9.17 8.05 -24.97
C LEU A 541 7.93 7.17 -25.09
N LYS A 542 7.85 6.09 -24.29
CA LYS A 542 6.71 5.17 -24.28
C LYS A 542 5.40 5.89 -24.01
N GLN A 543 5.39 6.87 -23.13
CA GLN A 543 4.20 7.61 -22.73
C GLN A 543 3.87 8.78 -23.66
N SER A 544 4.87 9.34 -24.35
CA SER A 544 4.70 10.60 -25.11
C SER A 544 4.71 10.44 -26.62
N GLN A 545 5.32 9.36 -27.17
CA GLN A 545 5.50 9.23 -28.60
C GLN A 545 4.44 8.32 -29.24
N PRO A 546 3.77 8.74 -30.32
CA PRO A 546 2.65 8.03 -30.93
C PRO A 546 2.95 6.60 -31.35
N CYS A 547 4.17 6.34 -31.85
CA CYS A 547 4.54 5.01 -32.34
C CYS A 547 4.66 3.98 -31.20
N PHE A 548 4.94 4.38 -29.96
CA PHE A 548 5.06 3.47 -28.82
C PHE A 548 3.71 2.94 -28.32
N SER A 549 2.61 3.65 -28.62
CA SER A 549 1.24 3.19 -28.33
C SER A 549 0.56 2.56 -29.54
N SER A 550 1.31 2.32 -30.64
CA SER A 550 0.76 1.75 -31.85
C SER A 550 0.44 0.28 -31.73
N TYR A 551 -0.64 -0.15 -32.34
CA TYR A 551 -1.01 -1.56 -32.54
C TYR A 551 -0.41 -2.15 -33.82
N ASP A 552 0.23 -1.33 -34.65
CA ASP A 552 0.96 -1.77 -35.84
C ASP A 552 2.47 -1.81 -35.53
N PHE A 553 2.98 -3.00 -35.31
CA PHE A 553 4.38 -3.20 -34.98
C PHE A 553 4.85 -4.60 -35.35
N ASN A 554 6.17 -4.78 -35.42
CA ASN A 554 6.77 -6.08 -35.68
C ASN A 554 7.97 -6.31 -34.74
N LEU A 555 8.01 -7.50 -34.13
CA LEU A 555 9.13 -7.96 -33.30
C LEU A 555 9.86 -9.10 -34.02
N ASN A 556 11.19 -9.01 -34.00
CA ASN A 556 12.09 -10.11 -34.31
C ASN A 556 13.19 -10.13 -33.25
N CYS A 557 12.84 -10.70 -32.09
CA CYS A 557 13.69 -10.73 -30.90
C CYS A 557 14.23 -12.15 -30.61
N SER A 558 14.26 -13.01 -31.60
CA SER A 558 14.96 -14.30 -31.58
C SER A 558 16.40 -14.15 -32.10
N GLY A 559 17.31 -15.06 -31.72
CA GLY A 559 18.72 -14.98 -32.10
C GLY A 559 19.46 -13.84 -31.40
N THR A 560 20.65 -13.47 -31.93
CA THR A 560 21.53 -12.43 -31.32
C THR A 560 21.39 -11.05 -31.96
N GLY A 561 21.01 -10.94 -33.23
CA GLY A 561 20.61 -9.69 -33.88
C GLY A 561 19.10 -9.48 -33.71
N LYS A 562 18.68 -8.41 -33.04
CA LYS A 562 17.27 -8.21 -32.69
C LYS A 562 16.73 -6.90 -33.23
N LEU A 563 15.43 -6.88 -33.56
CA LEU A 563 14.72 -5.78 -34.20
C LEU A 563 13.33 -5.58 -33.60
N ILE A 564 12.95 -4.31 -33.41
CA ILE A 564 11.56 -3.90 -33.18
C ILE A 564 11.24 -2.77 -34.17
N HIS A 565 10.10 -2.89 -34.83
CA HIS A 565 9.56 -1.83 -35.69
C HIS A 565 8.23 -1.37 -35.12
N LEU A 566 8.07 -0.08 -34.90
CA LEU A 566 6.83 0.54 -34.50
C LEU A 566 6.34 1.45 -35.64
N TYR A 567 5.09 1.33 -36.02
CA TYR A 567 4.51 2.11 -37.11
C TYR A 567 3.36 2.96 -36.61
N SER A 568 3.37 4.24 -36.94
CA SER A 568 2.18 5.09 -36.77
C SER A 568 2.12 6.08 -37.97
N PRO A 569 0.94 6.64 -38.23
CA PRO A 569 0.78 7.62 -39.29
C PRO A 569 1.67 8.87 -39.10
N GLU A 570 2.08 9.17 -37.91
CA GLU A 570 2.77 10.39 -37.51
C GLU A 570 4.27 10.17 -37.31
N GLN A 571 4.67 8.94 -36.94
CA GLN A 571 6.05 8.64 -36.58
C GLN A 571 6.33 7.13 -36.68
N ASN A 572 7.47 6.74 -37.19
CA ASN A 572 7.95 5.37 -37.15
C ASN A 572 9.22 5.27 -36.30
N ALA A 573 9.41 4.10 -35.67
CA ALA A 573 10.62 3.78 -34.92
C ALA A 573 11.20 2.42 -35.37
N VAL A 574 12.53 2.34 -35.37
CA VAL A 574 13.28 1.10 -35.60
C VAL A 574 14.30 0.96 -34.49
N LEU A 575 14.10 -0.02 -33.61
CA LEU A 575 15.10 -0.43 -32.64
C LEU A 575 15.86 -1.63 -33.18
N VAL A 576 17.18 -1.53 -33.19
CA VAL A 576 18.08 -2.60 -33.64
C VAL A 576 19.20 -2.77 -32.63
N GLY A 577 19.61 -4.01 -32.34
CA GLY A 577 20.69 -4.29 -31.40
C GLY A 577 21.40 -5.61 -31.67
N ASN A 578 22.72 -5.58 -31.46
CA ASN A 578 23.59 -6.74 -31.51
C ASN A 578 23.81 -7.30 -30.08
N PHE A 579 23.08 -8.35 -29.73
CA PHE A 579 23.25 -9.06 -28.46
C PHE A 579 24.38 -10.11 -28.51
N ASP A 580 25.04 -10.33 -29.66
CA ASP A 580 26.21 -11.19 -29.72
C ASP A 580 27.44 -10.53 -29.06
N VAL A 581 28.43 -11.33 -28.72
CA VAL A 581 29.75 -10.89 -28.27
C VAL A 581 30.75 -10.69 -29.42
N THR A 582 30.28 -10.79 -30.65
CA THR A 582 31.05 -10.56 -31.90
C THR A 582 30.30 -9.59 -32.78
N THR A 583 31.02 -9.00 -33.71
CA THR A 583 30.45 -8.11 -34.76
C THR A 583 29.42 -8.87 -35.60
N LEU A 584 28.27 -8.23 -35.86
CA LEU A 584 27.16 -8.82 -36.61
C LEU A 584 26.67 -7.86 -37.69
N ASP A 585 26.43 -8.40 -38.89
CA ASP A 585 25.76 -7.66 -39.97
C ASP A 585 24.24 -7.84 -39.84
N ILE A 586 23.51 -6.74 -39.58
CA ILE A 586 22.06 -6.76 -39.42
C ILE A 586 21.44 -5.88 -40.53
N VAL A 587 20.30 -6.31 -41.06
CA VAL A 587 19.44 -5.51 -41.92
C VAL A 587 18.35 -4.87 -41.08
N PRO A 588 18.42 -3.55 -40.82
CA PRO A 588 17.42 -2.91 -39.96
C PRO A 588 16.01 -2.88 -40.55
N SER A 589 15.89 -3.08 -41.86
CA SER A 589 14.60 -3.15 -42.60
C SER A 589 13.76 -1.89 -42.38
N PHE A 590 14.33 -0.72 -42.60
CA PHE A 590 13.64 0.56 -42.41
C PHE A 590 12.33 0.62 -43.19
N PRO A 591 11.25 1.17 -42.63
CA PRO A 591 9.93 1.27 -43.25
C PRO A 591 9.94 2.01 -44.59
N HIS A 592 10.83 2.99 -44.75
CA HIS A 592 10.94 3.82 -45.96
C HIS A 592 12.35 4.39 -46.13
N VAL A 593 12.67 4.87 -47.35
CA VAL A 593 13.87 5.65 -47.65
C VAL A 593 13.74 7.04 -47.07
N GLY A 594 14.84 7.69 -46.76
CA GLY A 594 14.84 9.05 -46.23
C GLY A 594 15.79 9.24 -45.05
N VAL A 595 15.56 10.31 -44.30
CA VAL A 595 16.37 10.65 -43.13
C VAL A 595 15.81 9.99 -41.91
N TRP A 596 16.69 9.40 -41.10
CA TRP A 596 16.41 8.79 -39.81
C TRP A 596 17.39 9.35 -38.80
N TYR A 597 16.94 9.48 -37.58
CA TYR A 597 17.63 10.06 -36.43
C TYR A 597 17.83 9.02 -35.36
N ASP A 598 19.08 8.71 -35.01
CA ASP A 598 19.34 7.92 -33.79
C ASP A 598 19.08 8.81 -32.58
N HIS A 599 18.11 8.40 -31.75
CA HIS A 599 17.64 9.23 -30.66
C HIS A 599 18.68 9.47 -29.56
N PHE A 600 19.50 8.44 -29.26
CA PHE A 600 20.47 8.53 -28.17
C PHE A 600 21.80 9.16 -28.56
N SER A 601 22.32 8.88 -29.75
CA SER A 601 23.57 9.45 -30.20
C SER A 601 23.39 10.82 -30.93
N GLY A 602 22.17 11.08 -31.43
CA GLY A 602 21.89 12.22 -32.29
C GLY A 602 22.44 12.07 -33.71
N GLU A 603 22.96 10.91 -34.08
CA GLU A 603 23.43 10.62 -35.41
C GLU A 603 22.28 10.68 -36.43
N VAL A 604 22.57 11.24 -37.59
CA VAL A 604 21.60 11.34 -38.69
C VAL A 604 22.06 10.47 -39.84
N ILE A 605 21.21 9.50 -40.18
CA ILE A 605 21.51 8.61 -41.33
C ILE A 605 20.54 8.86 -42.48
N THR A 606 21.01 8.67 -43.70
CA THR A 606 20.17 8.73 -44.92
C THR A 606 20.03 7.32 -45.47
N VAL A 607 18.85 6.75 -45.31
CA VAL A 607 18.51 5.43 -45.85
C VAL A 607 18.14 5.55 -47.32
N SER A 608 18.98 5.02 -48.20
CA SER A 608 18.75 4.98 -49.66
C SER A 608 18.18 3.63 -50.10
N ASP A 609 18.48 2.56 -49.37
CA ASP A 609 17.91 1.21 -49.51
C ASP A 609 17.55 0.65 -48.13
N PRO A 610 16.28 0.49 -47.86
CA PRO A 610 15.79 -0.03 -46.55
C PRO A 610 16.32 -1.42 -46.18
N ASN A 611 16.75 -2.19 -47.18
CA ASN A 611 17.25 -3.55 -46.98
C ASN A 611 18.78 -3.64 -46.95
N SER A 612 19.46 -2.51 -46.89
CA SER A 612 20.92 -2.49 -46.75
C SER A 612 21.34 -3.02 -45.38
N SER A 613 22.36 -3.87 -45.38
CA SER A 613 22.98 -4.35 -44.14
C SER A 613 23.84 -3.29 -43.48
N ILE A 614 23.81 -3.20 -42.18
CA ILE A 614 24.69 -2.35 -41.36
C ILE A 614 25.48 -3.28 -40.43
N THR A 615 26.75 -3.00 -40.25
CA THR A 615 27.63 -3.75 -39.35
C THR A 615 27.56 -3.16 -37.95
N PHE A 616 27.19 -3.96 -36.96
CA PHE A 616 27.07 -3.61 -35.53
C PHE A 616 28.19 -4.24 -34.72
N ALA A 617 28.89 -3.46 -33.93
CA ALA A 617 29.84 -3.96 -32.94
C ALA A 617 29.11 -4.78 -31.83
N PRO A 618 29.81 -5.61 -31.04
CA PRO A 618 29.21 -6.32 -29.92
C PRO A 618 28.58 -5.35 -28.93
N GLY A 619 27.29 -5.55 -28.56
CA GLY A 619 26.53 -4.72 -27.64
C GLY A 619 26.07 -3.38 -28.19
N GLU A 620 26.32 -3.09 -29.48
CA GLU A 620 25.84 -1.87 -30.12
C GLU A 620 24.33 -1.95 -30.42
N TRP A 621 23.64 -0.85 -30.17
CA TRP A 621 22.21 -0.72 -30.42
C TRP A 621 21.85 0.72 -30.77
N HIS A 622 20.78 0.91 -31.56
CA HIS A 622 20.26 2.19 -31.97
C HIS A 622 18.74 2.21 -31.98
N LEU A 623 18.16 3.31 -31.51
CA LEU A 623 16.74 3.62 -31.66
C LEU A 623 16.59 4.73 -32.71
N TYR A 624 16.27 4.35 -33.91
CA TYR A 624 16.05 5.27 -35.03
C TYR A 624 14.59 5.72 -35.09
N LEU A 625 14.38 7.02 -35.21
CA LEU A 625 13.09 7.65 -35.43
C LEU A 625 13.12 8.40 -36.77
N ASP A 626 12.01 8.42 -37.51
CA ASP A 626 11.88 9.23 -38.73
C ASP A 626 11.53 10.70 -38.45
N THR A 627 11.31 11.03 -37.18
CA THR A 627 11.09 12.39 -36.68
C THR A 627 12.19 12.75 -35.69
N GLN A 628 12.81 13.93 -35.87
CA GLN A 628 13.86 14.38 -34.98
C GLN A 628 13.30 14.80 -33.62
N LEU A 629 13.76 14.18 -32.55
CA LEU A 629 13.49 14.55 -31.15
C LEU A 629 14.76 15.17 -30.52
N PRO A 630 14.61 15.90 -29.41
CA PRO A 630 15.76 16.33 -28.60
C PRO A 630 16.62 15.13 -28.18
N ILE A 631 17.92 15.27 -28.25
CA ILE A 631 18.87 14.24 -27.78
C ILE A 631 18.82 14.22 -26.26
N PRO A 632 18.58 13.05 -25.62
CA PRO A 632 18.53 12.97 -24.19
C PRO A 632 19.90 13.14 -23.53
N ASP A 633 19.94 13.82 -22.40
CA ASP A 633 21.14 13.85 -21.56
C ASP A 633 21.21 12.58 -20.71
N THR A 634 21.94 11.59 -21.17
CA THR A 634 22.19 10.35 -20.42
C THR A 634 23.46 10.43 -19.56
N ASN A 635 24.14 11.57 -19.52
CA ASN A 635 25.34 11.83 -18.73
C ASN A 635 25.08 13.00 -17.75
N GLY A 636 25.86 13.10 -16.71
CA GLY A 636 25.71 14.15 -15.70
C GLY A 636 24.74 13.75 -14.56
N SER A 637 24.62 14.59 -13.52
CA SER A 637 23.77 14.33 -12.35
C SER A 637 22.28 14.31 -12.67
N LEU A 638 21.49 13.65 -11.85
CA LEU A 638 20.03 13.80 -11.91
C LEU A 638 19.65 15.21 -11.46
N PRO A 639 18.83 15.93 -12.22
CA PRO A 639 18.39 17.27 -11.82
C PRO A 639 17.74 17.31 -10.43
N ILE A 640 16.96 16.27 -10.09
CA ILE A 640 16.30 16.11 -8.79
C ILE A 640 17.27 16.05 -7.59
N LEU A 641 18.53 15.57 -7.79
CA LEU A 641 19.52 15.48 -6.72
C LEU A 641 20.28 16.80 -6.49
N THR A 642 20.26 17.71 -7.46
CA THR A 642 21.06 18.95 -7.43
C THR A 642 20.25 20.21 -7.28
N ASN A 643 18.94 20.17 -7.55
CA ASN A 643 18.04 21.31 -7.58
C ASN A 643 16.68 21.01 -6.92
N SER A 644 16.68 20.29 -5.82
CA SER A 644 15.47 20.05 -5.02
C SER A 644 15.37 21.08 -3.88
N GLY A 645 14.16 21.57 -3.62
CA GLY A 645 13.89 22.56 -2.57
C GLY A 645 12.40 22.88 -2.53
N CYS A 646 12.04 23.96 -1.87
CA CYS A 646 10.66 24.43 -1.84
C CYS A 646 10.29 25.19 -3.12
N MET A 647 9.23 24.77 -3.81
CA MET A 647 8.70 25.43 -5.02
C MET A 647 7.47 26.29 -4.75
N ASP A 648 6.96 26.37 -3.52
CA ASP A 648 5.82 27.22 -3.18
C ASP A 648 6.27 28.67 -2.97
N GLU A 649 5.79 29.59 -3.83
CA GLU A 649 6.06 31.03 -3.74
C GLU A 649 5.57 31.65 -2.42
N GLY A 650 4.65 31.03 -1.71
CA GLY A 650 4.15 31.43 -0.40
C GLY A 650 5.04 31.02 0.77
N ALA A 651 5.96 30.08 0.56
CA ALA A 651 6.83 29.57 1.61
C ALA A 651 8.00 30.52 1.91
N VAL A 652 8.47 30.53 3.16
CA VAL A 652 9.59 31.36 3.62
C VAL A 652 10.92 30.96 2.98
N ASN A 653 11.06 29.67 2.64
CA ASN A 653 12.25 29.10 2.02
C ASN A 653 12.08 28.79 0.53
N TYR A 654 11.13 29.49 -0.14
CA TYR A 654 10.96 29.40 -1.59
C TYR A 654 12.26 29.68 -2.35
N ASP A 655 12.59 28.83 -3.28
CA ASP A 655 13.75 28.99 -4.17
C ASP A 655 13.33 28.90 -5.64
N PRO A 656 13.31 29.99 -6.41
CA PRO A 656 12.85 30.03 -7.79
C PRO A 656 13.73 29.27 -8.79
N VAL A 657 14.92 28.79 -8.38
CA VAL A 657 15.81 28.01 -9.24
C VAL A 657 15.65 26.50 -9.03
N VAL A 658 14.84 26.10 -8.07
CA VAL A 658 14.52 24.71 -7.81
C VAL A 658 13.59 24.16 -8.90
N VAL A 659 13.85 22.96 -9.32
CA VAL A 659 13.11 22.25 -10.39
C VAL A 659 12.19 21.19 -9.82
N PHE A 660 12.41 20.79 -8.54
CA PHE A 660 11.61 19.78 -7.84
C PHE A 660 11.30 20.24 -6.42
N ASP A 661 10.04 20.09 -6.03
CA ASP A 661 9.62 20.29 -4.65
C ASP A 661 10.01 19.07 -3.83
N ASN A 662 10.83 19.26 -2.82
CA ASN A 662 11.28 18.19 -1.93
C ASN A 662 10.46 18.11 -0.62
N GLY A 663 9.31 18.77 -0.56
CA GLY A 663 8.44 18.80 0.61
C GLY A 663 8.98 19.61 1.81
N THR A 664 10.05 20.36 1.62
CA THR A 664 10.67 21.14 2.71
C THR A 664 10.14 22.57 2.82
N CYS A 665 9.00 22.88 2.19
CA CYS A 665 8.39 24.20 2.26
C CYS A 665 8.07 24.57 3.71
N GLN A 666 8.55 25.75 4.13
CA GLN A 666 8.38 26.26 5.47
C GLN A 666 7.46 27.48 5.46
N TYR A 667 6.52 27.50 6.39
CA TYR A 667 5.55 28.57 6.51
C TYR A 667 5.67 29.26 7.85
N SER A 668 5.41 30.58 7.83
CA SER A 668 5.36 31.42 9.03
C SER A 668 3.97 31.30 9.63
N VAL A 669 3.86 30.77 10.84
CA VAL A 669 2.60 30.64 11.58
C VAL A 669 2.66 31.50 12.84
N THR A 670 1.63 32.32 13.06
CA THR A 670 1.49 33.18 14.24
C THR A 670 0.52 32.55 15.25
N LEU A 671 1.00 32.28 16.44
CA LEU A 671 0.14 31.96 17.59
C LEU A 671 -0.34 33.21 18.26
N ARG A 672 -1.63 33.28 18.66
CA ARG A 672 -2.25 34.42 19.32
C ARG A 672 -2.82 34.00 20.68
N LEU A 673 -2.60 34.84 21.68
CA LEU A 673 -3.05 34.61 23.04
C LEU A 673 -3.68 35.88 23.60
N ASP A 674 -4.87 35.73 24.18
CA ASP A 674 -5.49 36.77 25.03
C ASP A 674 -5.43 36.28 26.48
N MET A 675 -4.89 37.12 27.37
CA MET A 675 -4.77 36.81 28.80
C MET A 675 -6.04 37.11 29.59
N GLY A 676 -7.06 37.75 29.00
CA GLY A 676 -8.28 38.13 29.67
C GLY A 676 -8.01 38.91 30.98
N ASP A 677 -8.69 38.48 32.05
CA ASP A 677 -8.53 39.05 33.41
C ASP A 677 -7.40 38.40 34.23
N VAL A 678 -6.58 37.54 33.63
CA VAL A 678 -5.48 36.84 34.33
C VAL A 678 -4.37 37.82 34.69
N ALA A 679 -4.01 37.89 35.95
CA ALA A 679 -2.91 38.73 36.39
C ALA A 679 -1.59 38.25 35.78
N LEU A 680 -0.91 39.17 35.08
CA LEU A 680 0.34 38.87 34.36
C LEU A 680 1.52 38.67 35.32
N ASP A 681 2.31 37.66 35.08
CA ASP A 681 3.62 37.53 35.67
C ASP A 681 4.57 38.61 35.13
N PRO A 682 5.52 39.15 35.95
CA PRO A 682 6.47 40.15 35.50
C PRO A 682 7.33 39.75 34.30
N SER A 683 7.53 38.43 34.03
CA SER A 683 8.26 37.93 32.85
C SER A 683 7.42 37.94 31.58
N GLY A 684 6.11 38.19 31.69
CA GLY A 684 5.17 38.15 30.57
C GLY A 684 4.82 36.72 30.10
N PRO A 685 3.83 36.60 29.21
CA PRO A 685 3.45 35.28 28.65
C PRO A 685 4.54 34.67 27.77
N HIS A 686 4.65 33.35 27.85
CA HIS A 686 5.53 32.55 27.03
C HIS A 686 4.74 31.44 26.34
N VAL A 687 5.33 30.84 25.30
CA VAL A 687 4.83 29.61 24.65
C VAL A 687 5.92 28.57 24.63
N ALA A 688 5.56 27.34 25.01
CA ALA A 688 6.44 26.19 24.90
C ALA A 688 5.75 25.07 24.13
N GLY A 689 6.49 24.34 23.32
CA GLY A 689 5.94 23.31 22.48
C GLY A 689 6.96 22.36 21.86
N SER A 690 6.49 21.46 20.98
CA SER A 690 7.31 20.51 20.26
C SER A 690 8.38 21.18 19.39
N PHE A 691 8.11 22.35 18.85
CA PHE A 691 9.00 23.14 17.97
C PHE A 691 10.29 23.64 18.64
N GLN A 692 10.40 23.61 19.98
CA GLN A 692 11.57 24.05 20.69
C GLN A 692 11.94 23.18 21.91
N ASN A 693 11.58 21.90 21.86
CA ASN A 693 11.84 20.92 22.91
C ASN A 693 11.26 21.27 24.29
N TRP A 694 10.10 21.95 24.31
CA TRP A 694 9.36 22.27 25.52
C TRP A 694 10.13 23.16 26.54
N ASP A 695 11.00 24.05 26.09
CA ASP A 695 11.70 24.98 26.96
C ASP A 695 10.78 26.14 27.38
N SER A 696 10.33 26.16 28.62
CA SER A 696 9.39 27.17 29.15
C SER A 696 9.88 28.61 29.14
N ALA A 697 11.19 28.82 29.00
CA ALA A 697 11.80 30.14 29.04
C ALA A 697 12.26 30.69 27.69
N ALA A 698 12.21 29.84 26.62
CA ALA A 698 12.81 30.16 25.33
C ALA A 698 12.02 31.23 24.52
N ASN A 699 10.68 31.23 24.61
CA ASN A 699 9.83 31.96 23.67
C ASN A 699 8.87 32.93 24.39
N PRO A 700 9.32 34.16 24.79
CA PRO A 700 8.42 35.19 25.26
C PRO A 700 7.53 35.67 24.12
N MET A 701 6.26 35.87 24.41
CA MET A 701 5.29 36.41 23.46
C MET A 701 5.34 37.94 23.43
N VAL A 702 5.03 38.50 22.27
CA VAL A 702 5.08 39.96 22.04
C VAL A 702 3.68 40.53 22.23
N LEU A 703 3.57 41.64 22.99
CA LEU A 703 2.31 42.35 23.19
C LEU A 703 1.94 43.11 21.91
N GLU A 704 0.72 42.89 21.42
CA GLU A 704 0.16 43.53 20.25
C GLU A 704 -0.69 44.78 20.60
N SER A 705 -1.02 45.57 19.59
CA SER A 705 -1.79 46.80 19.76
C SER A 705 -3.24 46.62 20.22
N ASP A 706 -3.77 45.39 20.08
CA ASP A 706 -5.12 44.99 20.53
C ASP A 706 -5.14 44.39 21.95
N ASN A 707 -4.00 44.46 22.67
CA ASN A 707 -3.74 43.87 23.97
C ASN A 707 -3.64 42.34 24.00
N SER A 708 -3.64 41.67 22.84
CA SER A 708 -3.28 40.25 22.74
C SER A 708 -1.76 40.07 22.71
N TYR A 709 -1.31 38.84 22.80
CA TYR A 709 0.09 38.46 22.66
C TYR A 709 0.28 37.57 21.44
N SER A 710 1.38 37.74 20.74
CA SER A 710 1.71 36.92 19.55
C SER A 710 3.08 36.25 19.68
N PHE A 711 3.24 35.14 19.03
CA PHE A 711 4.51 34.47 18.78
C PHE A 711 4.52 33.91 17.36
N VAL A 712 5.58 34.21 16.61
CA VAL A 712 5.74 33.74 15.23
C VAL A 712 6.76 32.61 15.19
N MET A 713 6.42 31.52 14.57
CA MET A 713 7.31 30.38 14.28
C MET A 713 7.39 30.12 12.77
N ILE A 714 8.43 29.42 12.36
CA ILE A 714 8.59 28.95 10.97
C ILE A 714 8.79 27.45 11.06
N GLU A 715 7.88 26.70 10.43
CA GLU A 715 7.87 25.25 10.47
C GLU A 715 7.52 24.65 9.10
N THR A 716 7.91 23.39 8.90
CA THR A 716 7.65 22.67 7.65
C THR A 716 6.19 22.26 7.54
N VAL A 717 5.61 22.36 6.35
CA VAL A 717 4.25 21.91 6.03
C VAL A 717 4.04 20.45 6.47
N GLY A 718 2.83 20.17 6.99
CA GLY A 718 2.48 18.84 7.50
C GLY A 718 2.98 18.55 8.93
N THR A 719 3.86 19.39 9.51
CA THR A 719 4.33 19.19 10.89
C THR A 719 3.21 19.45 11.89
N GLN A 720 2.93 18.49 12.76
CA GLN A 720 2.05 18.71 13.90
C GLN A 720 2.83 19.44 15.01
N ILE A 721 2.31 20.57 15.45
CA ILE A 721 2.86 21.38 16.55
C ILE A 721 1.97 21.20 17.77
N ASP A 722 2.52 20.61 18.82
CA ASP A 722 1.91 20.57 20.13
C ASP A 722 2.50 21.67 21.01
N TYR A 723 1.66 22.44 21.70
CA TYR A 723 2.12 23.60 22.48
C TYR A 723 1.24 23.91 23.69
N LYS A 724 1.76 24.71 24.59
CA LYS A 724 1.05 25.34 25.72
C LYS A 724 1.48 26.78 25.89
N PHE A 725 0.56 27.61 26.35
CA PHE A 725 0.86 28.93 26.85
C PHE A 725 1.22 28.90 28.33
N LEU A 726 2.12 29.82 28.73
CA LEU A 726 2.55 29.97 30.09
C LEU A 726 2.37 31.47 30.51
N ASN A 727 1.82 31.71 31.69
CA ASN A 727 1.79 33.07 32.27
C ASN A 727 3.10 33.34 33.02
N GLY A 728 4.22 33.31 32.31
CA GLY A 728 5.56 33.43 32.87
C GLY A 728 6.53 32.49 32.14
N ASN A 729 7.73 32.32 32.69
CA ASN A 729 8.81 31.58 32.06
C ASN A 729 9.12 30.21 32.74
N THR A 730 8.17 29.65 33.50
CA THR A 730 8.32 28.38 34.20
C THR A 730 7.08 27.52 34.08
N TRP A 731 7.24 26.20 34.13
CA TRP A 731 6.15 25.22 34.07
C TRP A 731 5.15 25.30 35.23
N LEU A 732 5.47 26.02 36.32
CA LEU A 732 4.53 26.28 37.41
C LEU A 732 3.42 27.26 37.04
N GLN A 733 3.53 27.87 35.86
CA GLN A 733 2.63 28.91 35.35
C GLN A 733 2.00 28.50 34.02
N GLU A 734 2.01 27.19 33.71
CA GLU A 734 1.38 26.66 32.50
C GLU A 734 -0.14 26.84 32.54
N GLU A 735 -0.73 27.01 31.38
CA GLU A 735 -2.18 26.96 31.21
C GLU A 735 -2.76 25.55 31.47
N ASN A 736 -4.02 25.50 31.87
CA ASN A 736 -4.78 24.25 31.94
C ASN A 736 -5.63 24.10 30.64
N VAL A 737 -5.07 23.47 29.62
CA VAL A 737 -5.78 23.26 28.35
C VAL A 737 -7.00 22.34 28.57
N PRO A 738 -8.22 22.80 28.22
CA PRO A 738 -9.41 21.94 28.29
C PRO A 738 -9.32 20.76 27.35
N SER A 739 -9.86 19.59 27.73
CA SER A 739 -9.88 18.39 26.90
C SER A 739 -10.64 18.55 25.58
N ALA A 740 -11.52 19.53 25.50
CA ALA A 740 -12.33 19.82 24.31
C ALA A 740 -11.51 20.43 23.14
N CYS A 741 -10.36 21.06 23.44
CA CYS A 741 -9.49 21.71 22.46
C CYS A 741 -8.02 21.32 22.58
N GLY A 742 -7.72 20.19 23.19
CA GLY A 742 -6.38 19.70 23.38
C GLY A 742 -6.22 18.20 23.15
N THR A 743 -5.00 17.79 22.81
CA THR A 743 -4.58 16.40 22.76
C THR A 743 -3.97 15.98 24.11
N SER A 744 -4.14 14.74 24.51
CA SER A 744 -3.56 14.20 25.76
C SER A 744 -2.03 14.26 25.70
N ASN A 745 -1.41 14.83 26.73
CA ASN A 745 0.06 14.90 26.85
C ASN A 745 0.69 13.65 27.49
N GLY A 746 -0.09 12.59 27.75
CA GLY A 746 0.37 11.36 28.40
C GLY A 746 0.70 11.50 29.90
N LEU A 747 0.65 12.71 30.47
CA LEU A 747 0.98 13.01 31.88
C LEU A 747 -0.24 13.41 32.70
N GLY A 748 -1.45 13.21 32.16
CA GLY A 748 -2.74 13.53 32.80
C GLY A 748 -3.25 14.95 32.51
N GLY A 749 -2.67 15.64 31.53
CA GLY A 749 -3.10 16.95 31.02
C GLY A 749 -3.27 16.92 29.51
N TYR A 750 -3.50 18.11 28.92
CA TYR A 750 -3.70 18.29 27.49
C TYR A 750 -2.77 19.39 26.96
N ASN A 751 -2.35 19.26 25.69
CA ASN A 751 -1.64 20.29 24.94
C ASN A 751 -2.54 20.82 23.83
N ARG A 752 -2.40 22.09 23.44
CA ARG A 752 -2.95 22.58 22.18
C ARG A 752 -2.16 21.99 21.03
N PHE A 753 -2.78 21.90 19.86
CA PHE A 753 -2.10 21.43 18.66
C PHE A 753 -2.67 22.07 17.40
N PHE A 754 -1.87 22.10 16.34
CA PHE A 754 -2.28 22.34 14.97
C PHE A 754 -1.30 21.65 14.02
N ILE A 755 -1.71 21.49 12.75
CA ILE A 755 -0.83 21.00 11.68
C ILE A 755 -0.48 22.20 10.81
N VAL A 756 0.80 22.38 10.50
CA VAL A 756 1.29 23.46 9.63
C VAL A 756 0.75 23.25 8.22
N ASP A 757 0.06 24.23 7.68
CA ASP A 757 -0.56 24.21 6.36
C ASP A 757 -0.22 25.49 5.61
N GLN A 758 -0.05 25.44 4.30
CA GLN A 758 0.26 26.58 3.43
C GLN A 758 -0.78 27.72 3.49
N ASN A 759 -2.00 27.43 3.93
CA ASN A 759 -3.10 28.38 4.03
C ASN A 759 -3.25 28.97 5.44
N ILE A 760 -2.49 28.49 6.42
CA ILE A 760 -2.58 28.91 7.82
C ILE A 760 -1.39 29.81 8.16
N SER A 761 -1.60 31.12 8.12
CA SER A 761 -0.59 32.11 8.57
C SER A 761 -0.78 32.52 10.02
N GLU A 762 -1.96 32.31 10.60
CA GLU A 762 -2.29 32.71 11.98
C GLU A 762 -3.27 31.71 12.59
N ILE A 763 -3.00 31.25 13.81
CA ILE A 763 -3.93 30.44 14.59
C ILE A 763 -4.90 31.38 15.30
N PRO A 764 -6.22 31.06 15.32
CA PRO A 764 -7.22 31.87 16.00
C PRO A 764 -6.79 32.23 17.44
N ILE A 765 -7.12 33.43 17.87
CA ILE A 765 -6.75 33.88 19.19
C ILE A 765 -7.42 33.01 20.26
N HIS A 766 -6.63 32.58 21.24
CA HIS A 766 -7.12 31.80 22.38
C HIS A 766 -7.07 32.61 23.67
N CYS A 767 -8.08 32.44 24.50
CA CYS A 767 -8.01 32.88 25.88
C CYS A 767 -7.17 31.89 26.71
N PHE A 768 -6.37 32.41 27.64
CA PHE A 768 -5.52 31.60 28.51
C PHE A 768 -6.34 30.57 29.31
N SER A 769 -6.01 29.28 29.17
CA SER A 769 -6.74 28.14 29.75
C SER A 769 -8.16 27.90 29.22
N GLU A 770 -8.55 28.47 28.08
CA GLU A 770 -9.87 28.33 27.50
C GLU A 770 -9.76 27.87 26.02
N CYS A 771 -10.86 27.34 25.48
CA CYS A 771 -10.93 26.92 24.08
C CYS A 771 -11.37 28.04 23.11
N TYR A 772 -11.64 29.23 23.55
CA TYR A 772 -12.26 30.33 22.79
C TYR A 772 -11.60 31.67 23.10
N GLU A 773 -11.99 32.75 22.40
CA GLU A 773 -11.56 34.11 22.67
C GLU A 773 -12.14 34.60 23.99
N CYS A 774 -11.36 35.40 24.73
CA CYS A 774 -11.81 35.99 25.99
C CYS A 774 -13.03 36.93 25.77
N GLY A 775 -14.17 36.58 26.41
CA GLY A 775 -15.40 37.36 26.29
C GLY A 775 -16.17 37.24 24.97
N GLY A 776 -15.71 36.36 24.08
CA GLY A 776 -16.42 36.02 22.86
C GLY A 776 -17.41 34.85 23.06
N PRO A 777 -18.28 34.61 22.08
CA PRO A 777 -19.06 33.36 22.05
C PRO A 777 -18.10 32.17 22.01
N GLY A 778 -18.37 31.10 22.78
CA GLY A 778 -17.51 29.94 22.87
C GLY A 778 -17.19 29.42 21.48
N TYR A 779 -15.90 29.17 21.23
CA TYR A 779 -15.48 28.59 19.94
C TYR A 779 -16.04 27.15 19.80
N CYS A 780 -16.91 26.98 18.85
CA CYS A 780 -17.41 25.69 18.41
C CYS A 780 -16.64 25.34 17.16
N GLY A 781 -16.24 24.07 17.00
CA GLY A 781 -15.48 23.61 15.84
C GLY A 781 -16.12 23.97 14.49
N PRO A 782 -15.41 23.81 13.37
CA PRO A 782 -15.92 24.15 12.03
C PRO A 782 -17.32 23.61 11.77
N GLY A 783 -18.26 24.44 11.31
CA GLY A 783 -19.66 24.08 11.06
C GLY A 783 -20.56 24.11 12.30
N THR A 784 -20.10 24.68 13.44
CA THR A 784 -20.91 24.87 14.64
C THR A 784 -20.77 26.28 15.18
N TYR A 785 -21.82 26.80 15.83
CA TYR A 785 -21.78 28.08 16.54
C TYR A 785 -22.18 27.88 18.00
N TRP A 786 -21.67 28.75 18.87
CA TRP A 786 -22.02 28.76 20.28
C TRP A 786 -23.39 29.42 20.48
N ASP A 787 -24.32 28.71 21.10
CA ASP A 787 -25.61 29.28 21.51
C ASP A 787 -25.56 29.72 22.97
N ASN A 788 -25.52 31.03 23.18
CA ASN A 788 -25.49 31.67 24.51
C ASN A 788 -26.72 31.31 25.37
N THR A 789 -27.80 30.76 24.80
CA THR A 789 -29.02 30.42 25.54
C THR A 789 -28.97 29.01 26.10
N SER A 790 -28.39 28.07 25.36
CA SER A 790 -28.26 26.66 25.76
C SER A 790 -26.87 26.34 26.33
N GLU A 791 -25.91 27.26 26.23
CA GLU A 791 -24.49 27.05 26.57
C GLU A 791 -23.91 25.78 25.84
N LEU A 792 -24.31 25.58 24.59
CA LEU A 792 -23.89 24.45 23.76
C LEU A 792 -23.40 24.93 22.38
N CYS A 793 -22.47 24.19 21.80
CA CYS A 793 -22.15 24.30 20.38
C CYS A 793 -23.25 23.63 19.55
N LEU A 794 -23.98 24.44 18.80
CA LEU A 794 -25.01 23.97 17.88
C LEU A 794 -24.44 23.96 16.46
N PRO A 795 -24.89 23.04 15.59
CA PRO A 795 -24.54 23.09 14.18
C PRO A 795 -24.89 24.46 13.59
N GLU A 796 -23.98 25.09 12.86
CA GLU A 796 -24.35 26.20 12.01
C GLU A 796 -25.51 25.74 11.13
N SER A 797 -26.66 26.44 11.22
CA SER A 797 -27.73 26.22 10.25
C SER A 797 -27.11 26.55 8.89
N ILE A 798 -26.96 25.52 8.05
CA ILE A 798 -26.39 25.66 6.72
C ILE A 798 -27.12 26.81 6.05
N SER A 799 -26.41 27.91 5.82
CA SER A 799 -26.92 29.02 5.00
C SER A 799 -27.38 28.41 3.65
N PRO A 800 -28.49 28.85 3.04
CA PRO A 800 -29.09 28.21 1.87
C PRO A 800 -28.26 28.39 0.59
N LEU A 801 -27.03 27.94 0.62
CA LEU A 801 -26.06 27.92 -0.47
C LEU A 801 -25.27 26.59 -0.48
N CYS A 802 -25.92 25.48 -0.11
CA CYS A 802 -25.42 24.18 -0.53
C CYS A 802 -25.90 24.00 -1.98
N PRO A 803 -25.01 23.96 -2.97
CA PRO A 803 -25.39 23.79 -4.38
C PRO A 803 -26.18 22.50 -4.64
N GLU A 804 -26.14 21.57 -3.69
CA GLU A 804 -26.78 20.26 -3.74
C GLU A 804 -28.18 20.22 -3.08
N ASP A 805 -28.57 21.24 -2.31
CA ASP A 805 -29.94 21.39 -1.79
C ASP A 805 -30.82 22.07 -2.87
N LEU A 806 -31.43 21.25 -3.70
CA LEU A 806 -32.16 21.69 -4.87
C LEU A 806 -33.65 21.99 -4.59
N ASP A 807 -34.20 21.46 -3.50
CA ASP A 807 -35.59 21.73 -3.07
C ASP A 807 -35.68 22.78 -1.98
N GLY A 808 -34.56 23.23 -1.39
CA GLY A 808 -34.50 24.34 -0.43
C GLY A 808 -34.98 23.99 0.97
N ASP A 809 -34.97 22.70 1.34
CA ASP A 809 -35.44 22.25 2.65
C ASP A 809 -34.29 22.23 3.72
N ASN A 810 -33.09 22.63 3.34
CA ASN A 810 -31.85 22.65 4.12
C ASN A 810 -31.25 21.27 4.48
N TYR A 811 -31.61 20.24 3.71
CA TYR A 811 -31.04 18.91 3.82
C TYR A 811 -30.78 18.35 2.42
N VAL A 812 -29.56 17.87 2.15
CA VAL A 812 -29.24 17.11 0.94
C VAL A 812 -29.76 15.69 1.12
N ALA A 813 -30.86 15.36 0.47
CA ALA A 813 -31.58 14.09 0.63
C ALA A 813 -32.03 13.51 -0.73
N VAL A 814 -32.85 12.47 -0.69
CA VAL A 814 -33.41 11.83 -1.89
C VAL A 814 -34.23 12.78 -2.73
N GLY A 815 -34.81 13.83 -2.12
CA GLY A 815 -35.57 14.87 -2.81
C GLY A 815 -34.73 15.63 -3.82
N ASP A 816 -33.54 16.05 -3.42
CA ASP A 816 -32.58 16.78 -4.25
C ASP A 816 -32.06 15.92 -5.40
N LEU A 817 -31.77 14.65 -5.12
CA LEU A 817 -31.38 13.69 -6.16
C LEU A 817 -32.48 13.47 -7.20
N LEU A 818 -33.76 13.44 -6.80
CA LEU A 818 -34.89 13.31 -7.71
C LEU A 818 -35.08 14.57 -8.57
N LEU A 819 -34.82 15.75 -8.01
CA LEU A 819 -34.84 17.00 -8.78
C LEU A 819 -33.70 17.07 -9.78
N LEU A 820 -32.50 16.67 -9.39
CA LEU A 820 -31.34 16.55 -10.28
C LEU A 820 -31.61 15.56 -11.42
N LEU A 821 -32.11 14.37 -11.12
CA LEU A 821 -32.42 13.35 -12.10
C LEU A 821 -33.56 13.78 -13.04
N SER A 822 -34.54 14.57 -12.57
CA SER A 822 -35.62 15.10 -13.40
C SER A 822 -35.12 16.16 -14.41
N ALA A 823 -34.05 16.91 -14.02
CA ALA A 823 -33.42 17.87 -14.92
C ALA A 823 -32.60 17.20 -16.04
N PHE A 824 -32.02 16.06 -15.79
CA PHE A 824 -31.31 15.27 -16.80
C PHE A 824 -32.21 14.45 -17.70
N GLY A 825 -33.45 14.15 -17.31
CA GLY A 825 -34.44 13.43 -18.12
C GLY A 825 -35.19 14.29 -19.13
N SER A 826 -34.87 15.57 -19.20
CA SER A 826 -35.52 16.53 -20.16
C SER A 826 -34.58 17.04 -21.27
N LEU A 827 -33.45 16.32 -21.50
CA LEU A 827 -32.55 16.56 -22.63
C LEU A 827 -32.72 15.50 -23.71
#